data_23bcd76cbf87a136ecce7d290344bca9
#
_entry.id   23bcd76cbf87a136ecce7d290344bca9
#
_cell.length_a   1.000
_cell.length_b   1.000
_cell.length_c   1.000
_cell.angle_alpha   90.00
_cell.angle_beta   90.00
_cell.angle_gamma   90.00
#
_symmetry.space_group_name_H-M   'P 1'
#
loop_
_entity.id
_entity.type
_entity.pdbx_description
1 polymer ?
#
loop_
_entity_poly.entity_id
_entity_poly.type
_entity_poly.pdbx_seq_one_letter_code
_entity_poly.pdbx_strand_id
1 'polypeptide(L)'
;MNKKYLLGICLLSFGLTLFAEDGSKLWLRQASCEKASVCCSISSPTIAIAREELASLWRGKAVELQLFADEAHRKLGKEGYTIRTSDEKIVLGSTTEQGLLYAAYHLLRLQAEGADCTRLDIAEEPAFDVRVLNHWDNLDGTIERGYAGKSLWQWDELSDTVSARYQEYARANASVGINGTVLNNVNASVKILSSEYLEKVRVLADIFRPYGIKVYLSVNFASPMQLGGLSTADPLNEEVAEWWKKKVHEIYSLIPDFGGFLVKANSEGQPGPCDYGRTHAEGANMMARALKPYGGIVMWRAFVYSPSDADRAKQAYLEFKPLDGKFLDNVIVQVKNGPIDFQPREPYSPLFGAMPHTPLMAEFQVTQEYLGHSNHLAYLATMWKEFYRYVSPASLKGVAGVANIGDDTNWCGHDFAQANWYAYGRLAWNPLLSSEEIAKEWLAQTFTSDPKFVEPMTQVMMDSREAVVDYMMPLGLHHIFAWSHHYGPEPWCEVSGARADWLPSYYHQADKKGLGFDRSRSGSDAVSQYPDSLVHVFNSLELCPEEFLLWFHHVDWNHSLKSGRTLWDELCYKYQQGVDKVREFQKVWNQMKPYVDEERFQAVAKRLDIQANDAVWWKDACLEYFRTYSHMKYPEGVEAPVFKLKELKKVKLPISNYECPSADMLPRKNSSLE
;
A
#
# COMPACT_ATOMS: atom_id res chain seq x y z
N MET A 1 47.23 1.43 -68.43
CA MET A 1 45.84 1.77 -68.13
C MET A 1 45.32 0.91 -67.01
N ASN A 2 45.36 1.37 -65.72
CA ASN A 2 44.97 0.58 -64.57
C ASN A 2 43.62 1.07 -64.09
N LYS A 3 42.60 0.19 -64.09
CA LYS A 3 41.31 0.40 -63.46
C LYS A 3 41.41 -0.07 -62.01
N LYS A 4 41.31 0.87 -61.07
CA LYS A 4 41.14 0.55 -59.66
C LYS A 4 39.63 0.36 -59.38
N TYR A 5 39.27 -0.82 -58.89
CA TYR A 5 37.94 -1.09 -58.31
C TYR A 5 37.90 -0.57 -56.90
N LEU A 6 36.99 0.34 -56.63
CA LEU A 6 36.65 0.82 -55.28
C LEU A 6 35.54 -0.08 -54.76
N LEU A 7 35.84 -0.90 -53.76
CA LEU A 7 34.86 -1.72 -53.04
C LEU A 7 34.25 -0.84 -51.93
N GLY A 8 33.01 -0.40 -52.16
CA GLY A 8 32.25 0.29 -51.14
C GLY A 8 31.67 -0.72 -50.14
N ILE A 9 32.16 -0.65 -48.89
CA ILE A 9 31.58 -1.40 -47.78
C ILE A 9 30.39 -0.56 -47.29
N CYS A 10 29.16 -0.99 -47.62
CA CYS A 10 27.95 -0.49 -46.95
C CYS A 10 27.88 -1.09 -45.53
N LEU A 11 28.27 -0.33 -44.54
CA LEU A 11 27.93 -0.59 -43.15
C LEU A 11 26.41 -0.30 -42.99
N LEU A 12 25.61 -1.36 -43.01
CA LEU A 12 24.25 -1.35 -42.51
C LEU A 12 24.33 -1.21 -40.99
N SER A 13 24.26 0.03 -40.50
CA SER A 13 23.92 0.31 -39.08
C SER A 13 22.46 -0.13 -38.87
N PHE A 14 22.27 -1.34 -38.33
CA PHE A 14 21.04 -1.68 -37.68
C PHE A 14 20.91 -0.72 -36.46
N GLY A 15 20.19 0.37 -36.62
CA GLY A 15 19.71 1.16 -35.52
C GLY A 15 18.74 0.29 -34.72
N LEU A 16 19.23 -0.35 -33.67
CA LEU A 16 18.38 -0.76 -32.57
C LEU A 16 17.79 0.53 -32.04
N THR A 17 16.55 0.80 -32.38
CA THR A 17 15.71 1.72 -31.61
C THR A 17 15.54 1.08 -30.23
N LEU A 18 16.46 1.38 -29.32
CA LEU A 18 16.25 1.22 -27.91
C LEU A 18 15.08 2.19 -27.57
N PHE A 19 13.86 1.66 -27.49
CA PHE A 19 12.79 2.38 -26.85
C PHE A 19 13.28 2.67 -25.44
N ALA A 20 13.29 3.94 -25.04
CA ALA A 20 13.62 4.35 -23.71
C ALA A 20 12.73 3.59 -22.73
N GLU A 21 13.30 3.11 -21.65
CA GLU A 21 12.56 2.36 -20.64
C GLU A 21 11.93 3.35 -19.67
N ASP A 22 10.60 3.40 -19.63
CA ASP A 22 9.80 4.44 -18.98
C ASP A 22 9.05 3.97 -17.72
N GLY A 23 9.31 2.76 -17.24
CA GLY A 23 8.63 2.17 -16.09
C GLY A 23 7.28 1.51 -16.41
N SER A 24 6.76 1.64 -17.62
CA SER A 24 5.41 1.12 -17.98
C SER A 24 5.28 -0.40 -17.87
N LYS A 25 6.38 -1.15 -18.04
CA LYS A 25 6.38 -2.62 -17.98
C LYS A 25 6.41 -3.18 -16.56
N LEU A 26 6.50 -2.35 -15.56
CA LEU A 26 6.60 -2.75 -14.14
C LEU A 26 7.79 -3.71 -13.92
N TRP A 27 7.58 -4.79 -13.20
CA TRP A 27 8.52 -5.92 -12.99
C TRP A 27 8.37 -7.05 -14.04
N LEU A 28 7.49 -6.87 -15.04
CA LEU A 28 7.18 -7.88 -16.06
C LEU A 28 7.99 -7.65 -17.35
N ARG A 29 9.30 -7.43 -17.22
CA ARG A 29 10.20 -6.91 -18.25
C ARG A 29 11.01 -7.98 -18.99
N GLN A 30 10.77 -9.26 -18.74
CA GLN A 30 11.52 -10.30 -19.40
C GLN A 30 11.40 -10.17 -20.93
N ALA A 31 12.55 -10.15 -21.60
CA ALA A 31 12.57 -10.08 -23.05
C ALA A 31 11.96 -11.35 -23.65
N SER A 32 11.14 -11.17 -24.68
CA SER A 32 10.63 -12.30 -25.47
C SER A 32 11.78 -13.14 -26.02
N CYS A 33 11.63 -14.45 -25.99
CA CYS A 33 12.60 -15.43 -26.49
C CYS A 33 11.97 -16.35 -27.54
N GLU A 34 12.74 -17.29 -28.06
CA GLU A 34 12.18 -18.36 -28.87
C GLU A 34 11.11 -19.12 -28.07
N LYS A 35 9.98 -19.44 -28.72
CA LYS A 35 8.85 -20.06 -28.05
C LYS A 35 9.23 -21.35 -27.33
N ALA A 36 9.11 -21.35 -26.01
CA ALA A 36 9.28 -22.56 -25.23
C ALA A 36 8.17 -23.56 -25.51
N SER A 37 8.47 -24.85 -25.41
CA SER A 37 7.46 -25.90 -25.51
C SER A 37 6.60 -25.91 -24.25
N VAL A 38 5.33 -25.58 -24.39
CA VAL A 38 4.36 -25.59 -23.29
C VAL A 38 3.20 -26.51 -23.63
N CYS A 39 3.06 -27.60 -22.88
CA CYS A 39 2.01 -28.59 -23.04
C CYS A 39 0.89 -28.40 -22.02
N CYS A 40 -0.35 -28.47 -22.46
CA CYS A 40 -1.55 -28.51 -21.59
C CYS A 40 -2.69 -29.20 -22.35
N SER A 41 -3.40 -30.11 -21.67
CA SER A 41 -4.58 -30.79 -22.23
C SER A 41 -5.89 -29.99 -22.06
N ILE A 42 -5.83 -28.88 -21.31
CA ILE A 42 -7.00 -28.05 -20.98
C ILE A 42 -6.95 -26.79 -21.83
N SER A 43 -8.15 -26.32 -22.19
CA SER A 43 -8.32 -25.06 -22.92
C SER A 43 -9.30 -24.17 -22.19
N SER A 44 -8.82 -23.01 -21.75
CA SER A 44 -9.61 -21.92 -21.14
C SER A 44 -8.88 -20.58 -21.31
N PRO A 45 -9.54 -19.45 -21.07
CA PRO A 45 -8.87 -18.14 -21.08
C PRO A 45 -7.69 -18.04 -20.11
N THR A 46 -7.81 -18.57 -18.89
CA THR A 46 -6.73 -18.57 -17.86
C THR A 46 -5.54 -19.41 -18.32
N ILE A 47 -5.79 -20.60 -18.84
CA ILE A 47 -4.72 -21.47 -19.38
C ILE A 47 -4.08 -20.84 -20.63
N ALA A 48 -4.85 -20.16 -21.47
CA ALA A 48 -4.29 -19.46 -22.63
C ALA A 48 -3.28 -18.38 -22.18
N ILE A 49 -3.59 -17.61 -21.14
CA ILE A 49 -2.69 -16.61 -20.54
C ILE A 49 -1.42 -17.30 -20.00
N ALA A 50 -1.55 -18.33 -19.17
CA ALA A 50 -0.41 -19.04 -18.59
C ALA A 50 0.51 -19.62 -19.67
N ARG A 51 -0.06 -20.18 -20.74
CA ARG A 51 0.70 -20.71 -21.88
C ARG A 51 1.42 -19.64 -22.67
N GLU A 52 0.77 -18.51 -22.93
CA GLU A 52 1.37 -17.40 -23.69
C GLU A 52 2.52 -16.77 -22.90
N GLU A 53 2.36 -16.53 -21.59
CA GLU A 53 3.43 -16.03 -20.71
C GLU A 53 4.64 -16.95 -20.73
N LEU A 54 4.43 -18.26 -20.52
CA LEU A 54 5.52 -19.22 -20.52
C LEU A 54 6.13 -19.40 -21.91
N ALA A 55 5.32 -19.51 -22.97
CA ALA A 55 5.83 -19.70 -24.32
C ALA A 55 6.69 -18.52 -24.79
N SER A 56 6.33 -17.30 -24.36
CA SER A 56 7.01 -16.08 -24.79
C SER A 56 8.22 -15.72 -23.94
N LEU A 57 8.24 -16.07 -22.64
CA LEU A 57 9.22 -15.56 -21.70
C LEU A 57 10.11 -16.62 -21.05
N TRP A 58 9.67 -17.88 -20.99
CA TRP A 58 10.44 -18.95 -20.38
C TRP A 58 11.55 -19.46 -21.31
N ARG A 59 12.75 -19.69 -20.76
CA ARG A 59 13.98 -20.09 -21.52
C ARG A 59 14.55 -21.43 -21.11
N GLY A 60 13.82 -22.20 -20.29
CA GLY A 60 14.31 -23.48 -19.77
C GLY A 60 13.74 -24.71 -20.47
N LYS A 61 13.69 -25.81 -19.74
CA LYS A 61 13.09 -27.08 -20.19
C LYS A 61 11.62 -26.88 -20.59
N ALA A 62 11.07 -27.80 -21.37
CA ALA A 62 9.66 -27.86 -21.68
C ALA A 62 8.80 -27.79 -20.39
N VAL A 63 7.67 -27.11 -20.46
CA VAL A 63 6.74 -26.96 -19.31
C VAL A 63 5.42 -27.67 -19.59
N GLU A 64 4.94 -28.44 -18.62
CA GLU A 64 3.61 -29.07 -18.66
C GLU A 64 2.72 -28.47 -17.58
N LEU A 65 1.53 -27.99 -17.96
CA LEU A 65 0.48 -27.54 -17.04
C LEU A 65 -0.49 -28.70 -16.81
N GLN A 66 -0.66 -29.12 -15.55
CA GLN A 66 -1.48 -30.29 -15.20
C GLN A 66 -2.41 -29.99 -14.02
N LEU A 67 -3.70 -30.30 -14.18
CA LEU A 67 -4.64 -30.33 -13.05
C LEU A 67 -4.57 -31.67 -12.34
N PHE A 68 -4.49 -31.62 -11.01
CA PHE A 68 -4.46 -32.76 -10.12
C PHE A 68 -5.70 -32.80 -9.24
N ALA A 69 -6.22 -34.01 -9.01
CA ALA A 69 -7.37 -34.23 -8.14
C ALA A 69 -6.97 -35.02 -6.87
N ASP A 70 -5.68 -35.20 -6.62
CA ASP A 70 -5.19 -35.95 -5.46
C ASP A 70 -5.25 -35.12 -4.16
N GLU A 71 -5.09 -35.81 -3.03
CA GLU A 71 -5.19 -35.22 -1.69
C GLU A 71 -4.08 -34.18 -1.41
N ALA A 72 -2.87 -34.42 -1.93
CA ALA A 72 -1.73 -33.52 -1.71
C ALA A 72 -1.99 -32.14 -2.31
N HIS A 73 -2.50 -32.08 -3.55
CA HIS A 73 -2.84 -30.81 -4.19
C HIS A 73 -4.10 -30.16 -3.57
N ARG A 74 -5.09 -30.96 -3.12
CA ARG A 74 -6.28 -30.42 -2.44
C ARG A 74 -5.93 -29.70 -1.13
N LYS A 75 -4.90 -30.15 -0.41
CA LYS A 75 -4.42 -29.51 0.81
C LYS A 75 -3.85 -28.11 0.58
N LEU A 76 -3.35 -27.83 -0.61
CA LEU A 76 -2.87 -26.50 -1.02
C LEU A 76 -4.03 -25.54 -1.37
N GLY A 77 -5.29 -25.96 -1.24
CA GLY A 77 -6.44 -25.13 -1.56
C GLY A 77 -6.68 -24.96 -3.06
N LYS A 78 -7.51 -23.97 -3.41
CA LYS A 78 -7.89 -23.70 -4.80
C LYS A 78 -6.84 -22.90 -5.58
N GLU A 79 -6.04 -22.12 -4.90
CA GLU A 79 -5.06 -21.23 -5.52
C GLU A 79 -3.62 -21.72 -5.36
N GLY A 80 -3.41 -22.76 -4.53
CA GLY A 80 -2.10 -23.36 -4.33
C GLY A 80 -1.63 -24.20 -5.53
N TYR A 81 -0.33 -24.40 -5.62
CA TYR A 81 0.32 -25.08 -6.72
C TYR A 81 1.61 -25.79 -6.32
N THR A 82 2.07 -26.66 -7.22
CA THR A 82 3.41 -27.26 -7.16
C THR A 82 4.20 -26.95 -8.43
N ILE A 83 5.53 -26.84 -8.29
CA ILE A 83 6.47 -26.72 -9.41
C ILE A 83 7.52 -27.82 -9.22
N ARG A 84 7.58 -28.82 -10.13
CA ARG A 84 8.49 -29.95 -10.02
C ARG A 84 9.29 -30.15 -11.31
N THR A 85 10.61 -30.22 -11.18
CA THR A 85 11.50 -30.52 -12.29
C THR A 85 11.72 -32.02 -12.39
N SER A 86 11.55 -32.58 -13.61
CA SER A 86 11.99 -33.92 -13.99
C SER A 86 13.18 -33.83 -14.94
N ASP A 87 13.72 -34.99 -15.38
CA ASP A 87 14.82 -35.01 -16.32
C ASP A 87 14.49 -34.31 -17.65
N GLU A 88 13.25 -34.42 -18.11
CA GLU A 88 12.83 -33.93 -19.44
C GLU A 88 12.07 -32.59 -19.40
N LYS A 89 11.31 -32.31 -18.33
CA LYS A 89 10.38 -31.20 -18.26
C LYS A 89 10.19 -30.66 -16.84
N ILE A 90 9.55 -29.49 -16.78
CA ILE A 90 8.99 -28.92 -15.52
C ILE A 90 7.48 -29.12 -15.54
N VAL A 91 6.91 -29.67 -14.46
CA VAL A 91 5.48 -29.85 -14.28
C VAL A 91 4.96 -28.80 -13.30
N LEU A 92 4.01 -27.99 -13.75
CA LEU A 92 3.23 -27.08 -12.91
C LEU A 92 1.91 -27.78 -12.57
N GLY A 93 1.69 -28.02 -11.30
CA GLY A 93 0.52 -28.76 -10.80
C GLY A 93 -0.39 -27.92 -9.91
N SER A 94 -1.70 -28.03 -10.05
CA SER A 94 -2.68 -27.40 -9.17
C SER A 94 -4.02 -28.14 -9.22
N THR A 95 -4.95 -27.78 -8.32
CA THR A 95 -6.35 -28.23 -8.40
C THR A 95 -7.20 -27.36 -9.30
N THR A 96 -6.73 -26.15 -9.66
CA THR A 96 -7.46 -25.17 -10.49
C THR A 96 -6.55 -24.55 -11.55
N GLU A 97 -7.15 -23.98 -12.58
CA GLU A 97 -6.46 -23.20 -13.60
C GLU A 97 -5.78 -21.95 -13.03
N GLN A 98 -6.39 -21.35 -12.01
CA GLN A 98 -5.85 -20.17 -11.33
C GLN A 98 -4.51 -20.49 -10.65
N GLY A 99 -4.43 -21.62 -9.94
CA GLY A 99 -3.15 -22.05 -9.33
C GLY A 99 -2.08 -22.34 -10.38
N LEU A 100 -2.44 -22.85 -11.56
CA LEU A 100 -1.50 -23.03 -12.68
C LEU A 100 -0.97 -21.69 -13.22
N LEU A 101 -1.81 -20.65 -13.27
CA LEU A 101 -1.37 -19.32 -13.66
C LEU A 101 -0.38 -18.73 -12.65
N TYR A 102 -0.66 -18.87 -11.35
CA TYR A 102 0.28 -18.43 -10.29
C TYR A 102 1.59 -19.21 -10.33
N ALA A 103 1.54 -20.52 -10.59
CA ALA A 103 2.74 -21.35 -10.80
C ALA A 103 3.58 -20.86 -12.00
N ALA A 104 2.93 -20.49 -13.10
CA ALA A 104 3.61 -19.94 -14.27
C ALA A 104 4.36 -18.65 -13.95
N TYR A 105 3.72 -17.70 -13.27
CA TYR A 105 4.38 -16.45 -12.83
C TYR A 105 5.51 -16.71 -11.83
N HIS A 106 5.34 -17.68 -10.91
CA HIS A 106 6.42 -18.06 -10.00
C HIS A 106 7.63 -18.61 -10.76
N LEU A 107 7.42 -19.49 -11.73
CA LEU A 107 8.51 -20.02 -12.53
C LEU A 107 9.26 -18.91 -13.32
N LEU A 108 8.53 -17.95 -13.87
CA LEU A 108 9.11 -16.79 -14.55
C LEU A 108 9.89 -15.88 -13.60
N ARG A 109 9.41 -15.70 -12.36
CA ARG A 109 10.12 -14.94 -11.31
C ARG A 109 11.45 -15.62 -10.97
N LEU A 110 11.47 -16.92 -10.72
CA LEU A 110 12.69 -17.68 -10.45
C LEU A 110 13.72 -17.53 -11.58
N GLN A 111 13.26 -17.54 -12.84
CA GLN A 111 14.15 -17.29 -13.99
C GLN A 111 14.74 -15.88 -13.95
N ALA A 112 13.94 -14.87 -13.65
CA ALA A 112 14.38 -13.47 -13.60
C ALA A 112 15.41 -13.23 -12.50
N GLU A 113 15.30 -13.94 -11.39
CA GLU A 113 16.25 -13.92 -10.27
C GLU A 113 17.54 -14.71 -10.56
N GLY A 114 17.57 -15.47 -11.64
CA GLY A 114 18.71 -16.34 -11.97
C GLY A 114 18.77 -17.60 -11.11
N ALA A 115 17.65 -18.03 -10.55
CA ALA A 115 17.58 -19.25 -9.73
C ALA A 115 17.87 -20.51 -10.53
N ASP A 116 18.45 -21.53 -9.89
CA ASP A 116 18.66 -22.84 -10.49
C ASP A 116 17.33 -23.61 -10.63
N CYS A 117 16.78 -23.60 -11.83
CA CYS A 117 15.54 -24.30 -12.15
C CYS A 117 15.73 -25.77 -12.55
N THR A 118 16.92 -26.35 -12.38
CA THR A 118 17.22 -27.74 -12.80
C THR A 118 16.65 -28.78 -11.81
N ARG A 119 16.32 -28.42 -10.57
CA ARG A 119 15.86 -29.31 -9.50
C ARG A 119 14.80 -28.65 -8.60
N LEU A 120 13.70 -28.19 -9.20
CA LEU A 120 12.60 -27.59 -8.42
C LEU A 120 11.72 -28.67 -7.79
N ASP A 121 11.39 -28.50 -6.52
CA ASP A 121 10.32 -29.21 -5.79
C ASP A 121 9.67 -28.21 -4.84
N ILE A 122 8.75 -27.42 -5.39
CA ILE A 122 8.08 -26.32 -4.71
C ILE A 122 6.62 -26.68 -4.52
N ALA A 123 6.06 -26.38 -3.34
CA ALA A 123 4.64 -26.40 -3.05
C ALA A 123 4.29 -25.12 -2.31
N GLU A 124 3.34 -24.37 -2.86
CA GLU A 124 2.93 -23.08 -2.30
C GLU A 124 1.41 -22.96 -2.24
N GLU A 125 0.94 -22.25 -1.22
CA GLU A 125 -0.45 -21.84 -1.05
C GLU A 125 -0.50 -20.40 -0.50
N PRO A 126 -1.53 -19.62 -0.82
CA PRO A 126 -1.66 -18.27 -0.27
C PRO A 126 -2.06 -18.32 1.20
N ALA A 127 -1.47 -17.41 2.01
CA ALA A 127 -1.80 -17.32 3.43
C ALA A 127 -3.21 -16.76 3.69
N PHE A 128 -3.76 -15.98 2.76
CA PHE A 128 -5.06 -15.31 2.90
C PHE A 128 -5.97 -15.62 1.73
N ASP A 129 -7.27 -15.85 2.01
CA ASP A 129 -8.29 -16.05 0.97
C ASP A 129 -8.62 -14.76 0.20
N VAL A 130 -8.52 -13.61 0.86
CA VAL A 130 -8.87 -12.29 0.32
C VAL A 130 -7.61 -11.40 0.31
N ARG A 131 -7.13 -11.06 -0.90
CA ARG A 131 -5.94 -10.26 -1.16
C ARG A 131 -6.29 -9.19 -2.16
N VAL A 132 -6.78 -8.03 -1.65
CA VAL A 132 -7.40 -7.03 -2.48
C VAL A 132 -6.66 -5.71 -2.51
N LEU A 133 -6.71 -5.02 -3.64
CA LEU A 133 -6.38 -3.60 -3.73
C LEU A 133 -7.64 -2.76 -3.60
N ASN A 134 -7.57 -1.72 -2.80
CA ASN A 134 -8.64 -0.73 -2.64
C ASN A 134 -8.23 0.53 -3.39
N HIS A 135 -8.84 0.79 -4.52
CA HIS A 135 -8.68 2.06 -5.23
C HIS A 135 -9.54 3.13 -4.57
N TRP A 136 -8.95 4.29 -4.32
CA TRP A 136 -9.71 5.46 -3.88
C TRP A 136 -9.99 6.39 -5.04
N ASP A 137 -10.36 5.78 -6.15
CA ASP A 137 -10.67 6.41 -7.43
C ASP A 137 -12.11 6.94 -7.44
N ASN A 138 -12.28 8.18 -7.84
CA ASN A 138 -13.58 8.82 -8.02
C ASN A 138 -14.10 8.62 -9.44
N LEU A 139 -15.42 8.75 -9.61
CA LEU A 139 -16.08 8.58 -10.92
C LEU A 139 -15.78 9.74 -11.88
N ASP A 140 -15.24 10.84 -11.41
CA ASP A 140 -14.77 11.99 -12.20
C ASP A 140 -13.32 11.87 -12.68
N GLY A 141 -12.66 10.73 -12.41
CA GLY A 141 -11.29 10.46 -12.79
C GLY A 141 -10.23 10.97 -11.81
N THR A 142 -10.60 11.61 -10.71
CA THR A 142 -9.67 11.97 -9.63
C THR A 142 -9.40 10.77 -8.73
N ILE A 143 -8.26 10.78 -8.03
CA ILE A 143 -7.90 9.75 -7.04
C ILE A 143 -7.65 10.45 -5.70
N GLU A 144 -8.39 10.06 -4.67
CA GLU A 144 -8.11 10.53 -3.32
C GLU A 144 -6.86 9.81 -2.77
N ARG A 145 -5.85 10.58 -2.36
CA ARG A 145 -4.59 10.05 -1.81
C ARG A 145 -3.80 9.14 -2.78
N GLY A 146 -4.08 9.20 -4.07
CA GLY A 146 -3.27 8.59 -5.12
C GLY A 146 -2.38 9.63 -5.78
N TYR A 147 -1.09 9.37 -5.91
CA TYR A 147 -0.11 10.35 -6.38
C TYR A 147 0.56 9.89 -7.69
N ALA A 148 -0.23 9.24 -8.57
CA ALA A 148 0.23 8.61 -9.80
C ALA A 148 -0.62 9.01 -11.02
N GLY A 149 -0.96 10.28 -11.10
CA GLY A 149 -1.82 10.81 -12.15
C GLY A 149 -3.31 10.69 -11.83
N LYS A 150 -4.14 10.53 -12.86
CA LYS A 150 -5.58 10.32 -12.74
C LYS A 150 -5.93 8.85 -12.57
N SER A 151 -7.20 8.57 -12.32
CA SER A 151 -7.74 7.22 -12.25
C SER A 151 -7.33 6.38 -13.45
N LEU A 152 -6.92 5.14 -13.18
CA LEU A 152 -6.70 4.14 -14.22
C LEU A 152 -8.01 3.86 -14.98
N TRP A 153 -9.15 3.95 -14.29
CA TRP A 153 -10.48 3.70 -14.85
C TRP A 153 -10.99 4.92 -15.58
N GLN A 154 -10.98 4.87 -16.89
CA GLN A 154 -11.53 5.93 -17.75
C GLN A 154 -13.04 5.75 -17.88
N TRP A 155 -13.76 6.12 -16.81
CA TRP A 155 -15.19 5.87 -16.67
C TRP A 155 -16.04 6.43 -17.83
N ASP A 156 -15.65 7.57 -18.40
CA ASP A 156 -16.39 8.18 -19.50
C ASP A 156 -16.22 7.43 -20.83
N GLU A 157 -15.10 6.71 -21.00
CA GLU A 157 -14.79 5.94 -22.21
C GLU A 157 -15.25 4.48 -22.15
N LEU A 158 -15.35 3.92 -20.93
CA LEU A 158 -15.89 2.58 -20.69
C LEU A 158 -17.38 2.61 -21.03
N SER A 159 -17.87 1.71 -21.75
CA SER A 159 -17.74 0.48 -22.36
C SER A 159 -17.36 0.55 -23.86
N ASP A 160 -17.26 1.76 -24.43
CA ASP A 160 -17.04 1.97 -25.87
C ASP A 160 -15.55 1.77 -26.22
N THR A 161 -14.66 2.21 -25.34
CA THR A 161 -13.21 2.06 -25.48
C THR A 161 -12.63 1.33 -24.28
N VAL A 162 -11.86 0.28 -24.55
CA VAL A 162 -11.20 -0.53 -23.53
C VAL A 162 -9.70 -0.34 -23.63
N SER A 163 -9.09 0.26 -22.62
CA SER A 163 -7.64 0.45 -22.56
C SER A 163 -6.91 -0.87 -22.35
N ALA A 164 -5.83 -1.11 -23.10
CA ALA A 164 -4.95 -2.25 -22.90
C ALA A 164 -4.34 -2.29 -21.48
N ARG A 165 -4.22 -1.14 -20.83
CA ARG A 165 -3.70 -1.04 -19.45
C ARG A 165 -4.55 -1.82 -18.43
N TYR A 166 -5.83 -2.06 -18.68
CA TYR A 166 -6.65 -2.87 -17.78
C TYR A 166 -6.20 -4.34 -17.75
N GLN A 167 -5.80 -4.86 -18.90
CA GLN A 167 -5.23 -6.21 -18.99
C GLN A 167 -3.84 -6.27 -18.35
N GLU A 168 -3.00 -5.26 -18.58
CA GLU A 168 -1.67 -5.15 -17.96
C GLU A 168 -1.77 -5.03 -16.44
N TYR A 169 -2.74 -4.28 -15.91
CA TYR A 169 -3.06 -4.22 -14.49
C TYR A 169 -3.43 -5.59 -13.92
N ALA A 170 -4.30 -6.34 -14.61
CA ALA A 170 -4.67 -7.68 -14.19
C ALA A 170 -3.49 -8.64 -14.22
N ARG A 171 -2.65 -8.56 -15.25
CA ARG A 171 -1.41 -9.33 -15.41
C ARG A 171 -0.44 -9.05 -14.24
N ALA A 172 -0.21 -7.78 -13.89
CA ALA A 172 0.64 -7.38 -12.77
C ALA A 172 0.12 -7.93 -11.44
N ASN A 173 -1.17 -7.77 -11.15
CA ASN A 173 -1.78 -8.29 -9.92
C ASN A 173 -1.69 -9.82 -9.81
N ALA A 174 -2.01 -10.54 -10.88
CA ALA A 174 -1.92 -12.01 -10.90
C ALA A 174 -0.47 -12.49 -10.68
N SER A 175 0.52 -11.77 -11.21
CA SER A 175 1.94 -12.15 -11.08
C SER A 175 2.45 -12.12 -9.64
N VAL A 176 1.80 -11.39 -8.75
CA VAL A 176 2.12 -11.30 -7.32
C VAL A 176 1.03 -11.88 -6.42
N GLY A 177 0.01 -12.53 -7.00
CA GLY A 177 -1.01 -13.27 -6.27
C GLY A 177 -2.14 -12.43 -5.67
N ILE A 178 -2.36 -11.20 -6.11
CA ILE A 178 -3.53 -10.39 -5.76
C ILE A 178 -4.74 -10.96 -6.50
N ASN A 179 -5.86 -11.21 -5.78
CA ASN A 179 -7.05 -11.88 -6.31
C ASN A 179 -8.32 -11.03 -6.25
N GLY A 180 -8.21 -9.74 -5.95
CA GLY A 180 -9.36 -8.85 -5.93
C GLY A 180 -8.99 -7.39 -6.05
N THR A 181 -9.96 -6.60 -6.54
CA THR A 181 -9.83 -5.14 -6.64
C THR A 181 -11.16 -4.47 -6.32
N VAL A 182 -11.12 -3.46 -5.45
CA VAL A 182 -12.22 -2.52 -5.24
C VAL A 182 -11.99 -1.34 -6.15
N LEU A 183 -12.93 -1.06 -7.06
CA LEU A 183 -12.70 -0.14 -8.17
C LEU A 183 -12.84 1.34 -7.81
N ASN A 184 -13.53 1.67 -6.72
CA ASN A 184 -13.89 3.04 -6.41
C ASN A 184 -13.64 3.42 -4.96
N ASN A 185 -13.56 4.74 -4.74
CA ASN A 185 -13.28 5.36 -3.47
C ASN A 185 -14.22 4.89 -2.34
N VAL A 186 -13.67 4.73 -1.15
CA VAL A 186 -14.43 4.44 0.08
C VAL A 186 -15.45 5.55 0.42
N ASN A 187 -15.23 6.79 -0.02
CA ASN A 187 -16.22 7.88 -0.03
C ASN A 187 -17.14 7.73 -1.25
N ALA A 188 -17.87 6.62 -1.30
CA ALA A 188 -18.52 6.12 -2.51
C ALA A 188 -19.64 7.02 -3.02
N SER A 189 -19.59 7.34 -4.32
CA SER A 189 -20.73 7.90 -5.05
C SER A 189 -21.79 6.83 -5.24
N VAL A 190 -23.06 7.16 -4.96
CA VAL A 190 -24.18 6.24 -5.19
C VAL A 190 -24.33 5.85 -6.67
N LYS A 191 -23.85 6.68 -7.60
CA LYS A 191 -23.90 6.43 -9.04
C LYS A 191 -23.21 5.13 -9.45
N ILE A 192 -22.22 4.65 -8.69
CA ILE A 192 -21.52 3.39 -9.00
C ILE A 192 -22.49 2.20 -9.08
N LEU A 193 -23.64 2.26 -8.38
CA LEU A 193 -24.68 1.23 -8.40
C LEU A 193 -25.77 1.48 -9.45
N SER A 194 -25.67 2.50 -10.31
CA SER A 194 -26.60 2.67 -11.43
C SER A 194 -26.33 1.62 -12.51
N SER A 195 -27.35 1.28 -13.30
CA SER A 195 -27.21 0.29 -14.37
C SER A 195 -26.14 0.69 -15.40
N GLU A 196 -25.98 2.00 -15.67
CA GLU A 196 -24.94 2.54 -16.55
C GLU A 196 -23.53 2.17 -16.03
N TYR A 197 -23.24 2.45 -14.76
CA TYR A 197 -21.92 2.16 -14.18
C TYR A 197 -21.70 0.65 -13.96
N LEU A 198 -22.76 -0.11 -13.64
CA LEU A 198 -22.66 -1.57 -13.50
C LEU A 198 -22.25 -2.25 -14.82
N GLU A 199 -22.69 -1.73 -15.98
CA GLU A 199 -22.20 -2.22 -17.28
C GLU A 199 -20.70 -1.92 -17.48
N LYS A 200 -20.22 -0.74 -17.08
CA LYS A 200 -18.79 -0.40 -17.11
C LYS A 200 -17.97 -1.30 -16.18
N VAL A 201 -18.48 -1.57 -14.99
CA VAL A 201 -17.88 -2.51 -14.03
C VAL A 201 -17.84 -3.93 -14.60
N ARG A 202 -18.89 -4.38 -15.33
CA ARG A 202 -18.92 -5.68 -16.00
C ARG A 202 -17.78 -5.83 -17.01
N VAL A 203 -17.52 -4.80 -17.80
CA VAL A 203 -16.40 -4.81 -18.77
C VAL A 203 -15.06 -5.07 -18.06
N LEU A 204 -14.80 -4.37 -16.95
CA LEU A 204 -13.59 -4.59 -16.16
C LEU A 204 -13.56 -6.00 -15.54
N ALA A 205 -14.67 -6.46 -14.99
CA ALA A 205 -14.78 -7.80 -14.41
C ALA A 205 -14.49 -8.91 -15.44
N ASP A 206 -14.98 -8.75 -16.69
CA ASP A 206 -14.73 -9.70 -17.76
C ASP A 206 -13.25 -9.77 -18.17
N ILE A 207 -12.52 -8.63 -18.11
CA ILE A 207 -11.08 -8.57 -18.35
C ILE A 207 -10.29 -9.24 -17.20
N PHE A 208 -10.73 -9.04 -15.95
CA PHE A 208 -10.00 -9.49 -14.77
C PHE A 208 -10.22 -10.96 -14.43
N ARG A 209 -11.38 -11.50 -14.77
CA ARG A 209 -11.78 -12.89 -14.49
C ARG A 209 -10.78 -13.94 -14.95
N PRO A 210 -10.24 -13.88 -16.17
CA PRO A 210 -9.24 -14.86 -16.61
C PRO A 210 -7.93 -14.84 -15.80
N TYR A 211 -7.65 -13.71 -15.12
CA TYR A 211 -6.52 -13.57 -14.21
C TYR A 211 -6.84 -13.97 -12.77
N GLY A 212 -8.08 -14.42 -12.49
CA GLY A 212 -8.57 -14.82 -11.17
C GLY A 212 -8.84 -13.67 -10.22
N ILE A 213 -8.99 -12.45 -10.75
CA ILE A 213 -9.21 -11.25 -9.97
C ILE A 213 -10.70 -10.93 -9.94
N LYS A 214 -11.29 -10.92 -8.74
CA LYS A 214 -12.67 -10.52 -8.52
C LYS A 214 -12.78 -9.01 -8.38
N VAL A 215 -13.89 -8.48 -8.88
CA VAL A 215 -14.26 -7.07 -8.71
C VAL A 215 -15.12 -6.92 -7.47
N TYR A 216 -14.82 -5.88 -6.70
CA TYR A 216 -15.57 -5.40 -5.53
C TYR A 216 -15.94 -3.93 -5.76
N LEU A 217 -16.97 -3.45 -5.08
CA LEU A 217 -17.36 -2.04 -5.11
C LEU A 217 -17.44 -1.46 -3.70
N SER A 218 -16.93 -0.25 -3.53
CA SER A 218 -17.30 0.57 -2.40
C SER A 218 -18.71 1.11 -2.60
N VAL A 219 -19.56 1.02 -1.57
CA VAL A 219 -20.95 1.45 -1.65
C VAL A 219 -21.28 2.46 -0.56
N ASN A 220 -22.12 3.43 -0.93
CA ASN A 220 -22.66 4.40 0.02
C ASN A 220 -23.85 3.78 0.76
N PHE A 221 -23.86 3.86 2.10
CA PHE A 221 -24.88 3.27 2.94
C PHE A 221 -26.29 3.83 2.65
N ALA A 222 -26.39 5.10 2.24
CA ALA A 222 -27.64 5.75 1.88
C ALA A 222 -28.11 5.50 0.44
N SER A 223 -27.49 4.57 -0.29
CA SER A 223 -27.90 4.24 -1.67
C SER A 223 -29.40 3.90 -1.83
N PRO A 224 -30.07 3.21 -0.89
CA PRO A 224 -31.52 2.99 -0.97
C PRO A 224 -32.34 4.28 -1.03
N MET A 225 -31.91 5.34 -0.35
CA MET A 225 -32.57 6.63 -0.39
C MET A 225 -32.24 7.40 -1.67
N GLN A 226 -30.94 7.55 -1.97
CA GLN A 226 -30.47 8.44 -3.03
C GLN A 226 -30.67 7.87 -4.43
N LEU A 227 -30.55 6.56 -4.59
CA LEU A 227 -30.74 5.85 -5.86
C LEU A 227 -32.09 5.13 -5.92
N GLY A 228 -32.55 4.60 -4.77
CA GLY A 228 -33.79 3.83 -4.68
C GLY A 228 -35.04 4.66 -4.39
N GLY A 229 -34.90 5.92 -4.00
CA GLY A 229 -36.00 6.81 -3.67
C GLY A 229 -36.74 6.46 -2.38
N LEU A 230 -36.15 5.61 -1.51
CA LEU A 230 -36.73 5.28 -0.21
C LEU A 230 -36.59 6.45 0.76
N SER A 231 -37.47 6.52 1.75
CA SER A 231 -37.46 7.58 2.77
C SER A 231 -36.42 7.36 3.88
N THR A 232 -35.81 6.17 3.95
CA THR A 232 -34.86 5.75 4.98
C THR A 232 -33.80 4.80 4.42
N ALA A 233 -32.69 4.69 5.11
CA ALA A 233 -31.69 3.62 4.94
C ALA A 233 -31.50 2.81 6.22
N ASP A 234 -32.46 2.84 7.17
CA ASP A 234 -32.42 2.02 8.40
C ASP A 234 -32.24 0.54 8.03
N PRO A 235 -31.18 -0.13 8.49
CA PRO A 235 -30.86 -1.51 8.12
C PRO A 235 -31.87 -2.53 8.64
N LEU A 236 -32.76 -2.16 9.57
CA LEU A 236 -33.84 -3.01 10.06
C LEU A 236 -35.18 -2.77 9.33
N ASN A 237 -35.24 -1.83 8.39
CA ASN A 237 -36.40 -1.61 7.55
C ASN A 237 -36.45 -2.67 6.42
N GLU A 238 -37.61 -3.33 6.27
CA GLU A 238 -37.80 -4.42 5.30
C GLU A 238 -37.66 -3.94 3.84
N GLU A 239 -38.13 -2.72 3.52
CA GLU A 239 -38.05 -2.16 2.17
C GLU A 239 -36.57 -1.87 1.79
N VAL A 240 -35.74 -1.43 2.77
CA VAL A 240 -34.31 -1.21 2.60
C VAL A 240 -33.59 -2.54 2.35
N ALA A 241 -33.90 -3.56 3.14
CA ALA A 241 -33.33 -4.89 2.96
C ALA A 241 -33.70 -5.51 1.61
N GLU A 242 -34.96 -5.33 1.17
CA GLU A 242 -35.44 -5.82 -0.13
C GLU A 242 -34.81 -5.05 -1.30
N TRP A 243 -34.56 -3.73 -1.15
CA TRP A 243 -33.83 -2.94 -2.14
C TRP A 243 -32.42 -3.49 -2.35
N TRP A 244 -31.69 -3.76 -1.26
CA TRP A 244 -30.33 -4.35 -1.36
C TRP A 244 -30.34 -5.73 -2.00
N LYS A 245 -31.33 -6.58 -1.69
CA LYS A 245 -31.45 -7.90 -2.35
C LYS A 245 -31.64 -7.76 -3.86
N LYS A 246 -32.51 -6.85 -4.30
CA LYS A 246 -32.76 -6.59 -5.72
C LYS A 246 -31.51 -6.06 -6.41
N LYS A 247 -30.81 -5.11 -5.79
CA LYS A 247 -29.59 -4.53 -6.33
C LYS A 247 -28.47 -5.58 -6.43
N VAL A 248 -28.29 -6.40 -5.41
CA VAL A 248 -27.33 -7.52 -5.43
C VAL A 248 -27.67 -8.52 -6.53
N HIS A 249 -28.96 -8.87 -6.69
CA HIS A 249 -29.39 -9.74 -7.78
C HIS A 249 -29.06 -9.15 -9.15
N GLU A 250 -29.30 -7.85 -9.36
CA GLU A 250 -28.92 -7.14 -10.60
C GLU A 250 -27.41 -7.26 -10.85
N ILE A 251 -26.57 -7.00 -9.84
CA ILE A 251 -25.12 -7.08 -9.97
C ILE A 251 -24.68 -8.49 -10.36
N TYR A 252 -25.14 -9.55 -9.66
CA TYR A 252 -24.74 -10.92 -9.98
C TYR A 252 -25.30 -11.44 -11.30
N SER A 253 -26.40 -10.85 -11.79
CA SER A 253 -26.91 -11.15 -13.15
C SER A 253 -25.97 -10.64 -14.24
N LEU A 254 -25.22 -9.55 -13.97
CA LEU A 254 -24.22 -8.96 -14.89
C LEU A 254 -22.83 -9.54 -14.65
N ILE A 255 -22.45 -9.77 -13.38
CA ILE A 255 -21.11 -10.15 -12.95
C ILE A 255 -21.23 -11.36 -12.01
N PRO A 256 -21.31 -12.60 -12.56
CA PRO A 256 -21.61 -13.80 -11.78
C PRO A 256 -20.59 -14.12 -10.67
N ASP A 257 -19.36 -13.64 -10.80
CA ASP A 257 -18.23 -13.82 -9.87
C ASP A 257 -17.93 -12.57 -9.03
N PHE A 258 -18.86 -11.60 -8.97
CA PHE A 258 -18.70 -10.39 -8.15
C PHE A 258 -18.30 -10.72 -6.71
N GLY A 259 -17.27 -10.04 -6.19
CA GLY A 259 -16.69 -10.37 -4.89
C GLY A 259 -17.48 -9.87 -3.69
N GLY A 260 -18.12 -8.71 -3.79
CA GLY A 260 -18.88 -8.11 -2.69
C GLY A 260 -18.65 -6.61 -2.52
N PHE A 261 -18.97 -6.11 -1.34
CA PHE A 261 -18.94 -4.69 -1.04
C PHE A 261 -17.85 -4.32 -0.03
N LEU A 262 -17.26 -3.12 -0.23
CA LEU A 262 -16.50 -2.39 0.77
C LEU A 262 -17.37 -1.24 1.30
N VAL A 263 -17.41 -1.05 2.61
CA VAL A 263 -18.26 -0.02 3.25
C VAL A 263 -17.47 0.81 4.24
N LYS A 264 -17.50 2.14 4.07
CA LYS A 264 -17.13 3.13 5.06
C LYS A 264 -18.42 3.77 5.57
N ALA A 265 -18.74 3.61 6.84
CA ALA A 265 -19.98 4.08 7.45
C ALA A 265 -19.73 4.90 8.72
N ASN A 266 -20.55 5.92 8.94
CA ASN A 266 -20.49 6.80 10.11
C ASN A 266 -19.11 7.40 10.40
N SER A 267 -18.40 7.76 9.35
CA SER A 267 -17.07 8.35 9.44
C SER A 267 -16.91 9.43 8.39
N GLU A 268 -16.33 10.58 8.76
CA GLU A 268 -16.05 11.72 7.86
C GLU A 268 -17.25 12.13 6.99
N GLY A 269 -18.42 12.23 7.60
CA GLY A 269 -19.66 12.63 6.92
C GLY A 269 -20.30 11.54 6.04
N GLN A 270 -19.74 10.33 6.00
CA GLN A 270 -20.40 9.22 5.31
C GLN A 270 -21.57 8.69 6.15
N PRO A 271 -22.74 8.44 5.53
CA PRO A 271 -23.89 7.91 6.22
C PRO A 271 -23.67 6.47 6.70
N GLY A 272 -24.36 6.09 7.76
CA GLY A 272 -24.24 4.74 8.29
C GLY A 272 -25.37 4.35 9.23
N PRO A 273 -25.32 3.14 9.81
CA PRO A 273 -26.37 2.61 10.66
C PRO A 273 -26.57 3.43 11.96
N CYS A 274 -25.52 4.09 12.48
CA CYS A 274 -25.63 4.89 13.71
C CYS A 274 -26.57 6.09 13.54
N ASP A 275 -26.78 6.59 12.32
CA ASP A 275 -27.74 7.65 12.01
C ASP A 275 -29.19 7.24 12.32
N TYR A 276 -29.45 5.94 12.43
CA TYR A 276 -30.75 5.32 12.74
C TYR A 276 -30.76 4.68 14.15
N GLY A 277 -29.76 4.92 14.98
CA GLY A 277 -29.60 4.27 16.28
C GLY A 277 -29.30 2.77 16.21
N ARG A 278 -28.71 2.33 15.08
CA ARG A 278 -28.29 0.93 14.84
C ARG A 278 -26.79 0.79 14.96
N THR A 279 -26.35 -0.42 15.23
CA THR A 279 -24.94 -0.78 15.32
C THR A 279 -24.31 -1.01 13.94
N HIS A 280 -22.97 -0.93 13.85
CA HIS A 280 -22.23 -1.33 12.64
C HIS A 280 -22.51 -2.78 12.25
N ALA A 281 -22.70 -3.69 13.22
CA ALA A 281 -23.02 -5.09 12.93
C ALA A 281 -24.41 -5.24 12.27
N GLU A 282 -25.42 -4.49 12.69
CA GLU A 282 -26.75 -4.52 12.07
C GLU A 282 -26.68 -4.01 10.62
N GLY A 283 -25.95 -2.92 10.38
CA GLY A 283 -25.73 -2.38 9.03
C GLY A 283 -24.99 -3.35 8.11
N ALA A 284 -23.87 -3.89 8.57
CA ALA A 284 -23.08 -4.85 7.82
C ALA A 284 -23.85 -6.15 7.52
N ASN A 285 -24.56 -6.66 8.51
CA ASN A 285 -25.33 -7.89 8.41
C ASN A 285 -26.49 -7.79 7.41
N MET A 286 -27.12 -6.63 7.28
CA MET A 286 -28.15 -6.39 6.27
C MET A 286 -27.59 -6.63 4.86
N MET A 287 -26.47 -6.00 4.52
CA MET A 287 -25.82 -6.16 3.22
C MET A 287 -25.27 -7.58 3.03
N ALA A 288 -24.70 -8.16 4.09
CA ALA A 288 -24.14 -9.51 4.07
C ALA A 288 -25.22 -10.58 3.77
N ARG A 289 -26.44 -10.42 4.31
CA ARG A 289 -27.56 -11.31 3.98
C ARG A 289 -27.93 -11.26 2.50
N ALA A 290 -27.87 -10.06 1.88
CA ALA A 290 -28.15 -9.93 0.46
C ALA A 290 -27.10 -10.62 -0.43
N LEU A 291 -25.82 -10.55 -0.04
CA LEU A 291 -24.67 -11.13 -0.77
C LEU A 291 -24.52 -12.65 -0.54
N LYS A 292 -24.91 -13.16 0.64
CA LYS A 292 -24.65 -14.55 1.07
C LYS A 292 -25.10 -15.62 0.08
N PRO A 293 -26.28 -15.53 -0.59
CA PRO A 293 -26.72 -16.53 -1.57
C PRO A 293 -25.79 -16.69 -2.77
N TYR A 294 -24.95 -15.69 -3.05
CA TYR A 294 -24.02 -15.66 -4.17
C TYR A 294 -22.57 -15.91 -3.74
N GLY A 295 -22.32 -16.09 -2.44
CA GLY A 295 -20.97 -16.24 -1.90
C GLY A 295 -20.17 -14.94 -1.80
N GLY A 296 -20.83 -13.79 -1.91
CA GLY A 296 -20.21 -12.48 -1.75
C GLY A 296 -19.97 -12.10 -0.29
N ILE A 297 -19.00 -11.20 -0.07
CA ILE A 297 -18.59 -10.74 1.26
C ILE A 297 -18.85 -9.24 1.43
N VAL A 298 -18.90 -8.81 2.69
CA VAL A 298 -18.84 -7.39 3.08
C VAL A 298 -17.51 -7.14 3.78
N MET A 299 -16.70 -6.25 3.27
CA MET A 299 -15.54 -5.67 3.94
C MET A 299 -16.02 -4.38 4.64
N TRP A 300 -16.15 -4.44 5.97
CA TRP A 300 -16.67 -3.32 6.75
C TRP A 300 -15.53 -2.60 7.47
N ARG A 301 -15.26 -1.35 7.08
CA ARG A 301 -14.13 -0.61 7.65
C ARG A 301 -14.40 -0.19 9.10
N ALA A 302 -13.49 -0.58 10.00
CA ALA A 302 -13.45 -0.11 11.38
C ALA A 302 -12.67 1.22 11.47
N PHE A 303 -13.18 2.24 10.79
CA PHE A 303 -12.60 3.57 10.79
C PHE A 303 -13.64 4.55 11.33
N VAL A 304 -13.39 5.03 12.55
CA VAL A 304 -14.32 5.89 13.29
C VAL A 304 -13.76 7.29 13.32
N TYR A 305 -14.58 8.25 12.91
CA TYR A 305 -14.27 9.68 12.96
C TYR A 305 -15.34 10.48 13.71
N SER A 306 -16.02 9.83 14.65
CA SER A 306 -16.98 10.46 15.58
C SER A 306 -16.48 10.21 16.99
N PRO A 307 -15.72 11.14 17.60
CA PRO A 307 -15.05 10.87 18.86
C PRO A 307 -16.05 10.72 20.00
N SER A 308 -16.08 9.53 20.57
CA SER A 308 -16.68 9.27 21.90
C SER A 308 -15.65 9.41 23.03
N ASP A 309 -14.36 9.53 22.69
CA ASP A 309 -13.23 9.68 23.61
C ASP A 309 -12.31 10.82 23.14
N ALA A 310 -11.63 11.44 24.10
CA ALA A 310 -10.68 12.52 23.82
C ALA A 310 -9.42 12.04 23.07
N ASP A 311 -9.04 10.76 23.21
CA ASP A 311 -7.92 10.17 22.49
C ASP A 311 -8.41 9.41 21.24
N ARG A 312 -8.09 9.95 20.08
CA ARG A 312 -8.42 9.37 18.78
C ARG A 312 -7.93 7.92 18.64
N ALA A 313 -6.80 7.57 19.23
CA ALA A 313 -6.24 6.23 19.15
C ALA A 313 -7.14 5.15 19.79
N LYS A 314 -8.05 5.52 20.69
CA LYS A 314 -8.95 4.60 21.37
C LYS A 314 -10.24 4.30 20.60
N GLN A 315 -10.62 5.15 19.66
CA GLN A 315 -11.99 5.20 19.13
C GLN A 315 -12.43 3.93 18.43
N ALA A 316 -11.66 3.42 17.48
CA ALA A 316 -12.03 2.20 16.75
C ALA A 316 -12.21 1.00 17.71
N TYR A 317 -11.33 0.86 18.68
CA TYR A 317 -11.41 -0.18 19.68
C TYR A 317 -12.69 -0.08 20.52
N LEU A 318 -13.01 1.11 21.05
CA LEU A 318 -14.18 1.33 21.88
C LEU A 318 -15.49 1.06 21.14
N GLU A 319 -15.53 1.36 19.85
CA GLU A 319 -16.75 1.19 19.05
C GLU A 319 -16.92 -0.23 18.52
N PHE A 320 -15.85 -0.90 18.09
CA PHE A 320 -15.95 -2.21 17.43
C PHE A 320 -15.80 -3.41 18.37
N LYS A 321 -14.98 -3.34 19.42
CA LYS A 321 -14.82 -4.45 20.36
C LYS A 321 -16.14 -4.96 20.98
N PRO A 322 -17.11 -4.11 21.37
CA PRO A 322 -18.40 -4.56 21.90
C PRO A 322 -19.26 -5.33 20.89
N LEU A 323 -18.89 -5.28 19.60
CA LEU A 323 -19.57 -5.93 18.50
C LEU A 323 -18.96 -7.28 18.12
N ASP A 324 -17.93 -7.74 18.84
CA ASP A 324 -17.32 -9.05 18.59
C ASP A 324 -18.36 -10.18 18.64
N GLY A 325 -18.33 -11.05 17.63
CA GLY A 325 -19.28 -12.14 17.45
C GLY A 325 -20.69 -11.74 17.00
N LYS A 326 -20.95 -10.45 16.73
CA LYS A 326 -22.26 -9.98 16.25
C LYS A 326 -22.33 -9.85 14.70
N PHE A 327 -21.21 -9.93 14.02
CA PHE A 327 -21.14 -9.93 12.56
C PHE A 327 -21.40 -11.33 11.99
N LEU A 328 -22.03 -11.40 10.82
CA LEU A 328 -22.21 -12.65 10.09
C LEU A 328 -20.86 -13.15 9.53
N ASP A 329 -20.80 -14.44 9.22
CA ASP A 329 -19.62 -15.15 8.74
C ASP A 329 -19.03 -14.63 7.42
N ASN A 330 -19.86 -13.99 6.57
CA ASN A 330 -19.43 -13.32 5.34
C ASN A 330 -19.21 -11.82 5.50
N VAL A 331 -19.12 -11.29 6.71
CA VAL A 331 -18.59 -9.96 7.03
C VAL A 331 -17.17 -10.09 7.51
N ILE A 332 -16.26 -9.32 6.92
CA ILE A 332 -14.88 -9.19 7.38
C ILE A 332 -14.69 -7.73 7.82
N VAL A 333 -14.35 -7.52 9.08
CA VAL A 333 -14.07 -6.18 9.59
C VAL A 333 -12.66 -5.78 9.15
N GLN A 334 -12.57 -4.71 8.34
CA GLN A 334 -11.34 -4.20 7.77
C GLN A 334 -10.76 -3.12 8.67
N VAL A 335 -9.59 -3.40 9.24
CA VAL A 335 -8.94 -2.59 10.28
C VAL A 335 -7.60 -2.06 9.75
N LYS A 336 -7.36 -0.75 9.87
CA LYS A 336 -6.04 -0.17 9.55
C LYS A 336 -4.95 -0.81 10.41
N ASN A 337 -3.76 -0.92 9.86
CA ASN A 337 -2.62 -1.51 10.58
C ASN A 337 -2.29 -0.78 11.89
N GLY A 338 -2.43 0.54 11.95
CA GLY A 338 -2.30 1.35 13.16
C GLY A 338 -3.63 1.90 13.67
N PRO A 339 -3.70 2.42 14.90
CA PRO A 339 -4.95 2.87 15.52
C PRO A 339 -5.42 4.26 15.04
N ILE A 340 -4.58 5.03 14.34
CA ILE A 340 -4.94 6.37 13.86
C ILE A 340 -5.09 6.40 12.34
N ASP A 341 -3.99 6.39 11.57
CA ASP A 341 -4.09 6.63 10.12
C ASP A 341 -2.78 6.44 9.35
N PHE A 342 -2.30 5.24 9.10
CA PHE A 342 -1.16 4.95 8.21
C PHE A 342 0.06 5.87 8.36
N GLN A 343 0.31 6.37 9.57
CA GLN A 343 1.44 7.26 9.86
C GLN A 343 2.77 6.58 9.53
N PRO A 344 3.86 7.29 9.33
CA PRO A 344 5.19 6.70 9.07
C PRO A 344 5.57 5.61 10.07
N ARG A 345 5.17 5.77 11.34
CA ARG A 345 5.17 4.71 12.34
C ARG A 345 4.01 4.86 13.31
N GLU A 346 3.25 3.78 13.48
CA GLU A 346 2.25 3.59 14.52
C GLU A 346 2.47 2.24 15.19
N PRO A 347 2.14 2.04 16.47
CA PRO A 347 1.95 0.71 16.99
C PRO A 347 0.79 0.03 16.25
N TYR A 348 0.73 -1.29 16.29
CA TYR A 348 -0.40 -1.98 15.65
C TYR A 348 -1.73 -1.61 16.31
N SER A 349 -2.83 -1.65 15.56
CA SER A 349 -4.16 -1.38 16.12
C SER A 349 -4.55 -2.46 17.15
N PRO A 350 -4.89 -2.08 18.39
CA PRO A 350 -5.23 -3.05 19.44
C PRO A 350 -6.53 -3.83 19.16
N LEU A 351 -7.28 -3.44 18.13
CA LEU A 351 -8.46 -4.19 17.70
C LEU A 351 -8.10 -5.59 17.17
N PHE A 352 -6.89 -5.74 16.61
CA PHE A 352 -6.35 -7.06 16.29
C PHE A 352 -6.07 -7.84 17.58
N GLY A 353 -6.71 -9.00 17.73
CA GLY A 353 -6.68 -9.80 18.95
C GLY A 353 -7.79 -9.48 19.97
N ALA A 354 -8.49 -8.35 19.82
CA ALA A 354 -9.62 -7.98 20.69
C ALA A 354 -10.99 -8.46 20.19
N MET A 355 -11.05 -8.98 18.97
CA MET A 355 -12.28 -9.51 18.35
C MET A 355 -12.10 -10.96 17.86
N PRO A 356 -11.94 -11.94 18.78
CA PRO A 356 -11.62 -13.32 18.42
C PRO A 356 -12.76 -14.08 17.73
N HIS A 357 -13.99 -13.56 17.76
CA HIS A 357 -15.18 -14.20 17.18
C HIS A 357 -15.66 -13.53 15.89
N THR A 358 -14.92 -12.54 15.40
CA THR A 358 -15.24 -11.78 14.18
C THR A 358 -14.10 -11.92 13.18
N PRO A 359 -14.37 -12.27 11.91
CA PRO A 359 -13.34 -12.26 10.88
C PRO A 359 -12.75 -10.85 10.71
N LEU A 360 -11.42 -10.73 10.80
CA LEU A 360 -10.69 -9.49 10.60
C LEU A 360 -9.81 -9.56 9.37
N MET A 361 -9.57 -8.41 8.73
CA MET A 361 -8.53 -8.22 7.73
C MET A 361 -7.73 -6.95 8.02
N ALA A 362 -6.44 -6.98 7.69
CA ALA A 362 -5.60 -5.80 7.81
C ALA A 362 -5.76 -4.89 6.58
N GLU A 363 -5.94 -3.59 6.82
CA GLU A 363 -5.85 -2.56 5.79
C GLU A 363 -4.48 -1.89 5.87
N PHE A 364 -3.67 -2.10 4.83
CA PHE A 364 -2.40 -1.41 4.61
C PHE A 364 -2.60 -0.26 3.62
N GLN A 365 -1.69 0.70 3.63
CA GLN A 365 -1.67 1.73 2.59
C GLN A 365 -0.44 1.52 1.71
N VAL A 366 -0.66 1.21 0.43
CA VAL A 366 0.40 1.09 -0.58
C VAL A 366 0.78 2.47 -1.10
N THR A 367 -0.18 3.40 -1.13
CA THR A 367 0.10 4.81 -1.36
C THR A 367 0.83 5.44 -0.17
N GLN A 368 1.74 6.36 -0.44
CA GLN A 368 2.61 6.98 0.56
C GLN A 368 2.01 8.31 1.07
N GLU A 369 0.75 8.33 1.52
CA GLU A 369 0.06 9.55 1.96
C GLU A 369 0.87 10.34 2.99
N TYR A 370 1.48 9.64 3.94
CA TYR A 370 2.24 10.22 5.04
C TYR A 370 3.76 10.02 4.91
N LEU A 371 4.24 9.50 3.77
CA LEU A 371 5.63 9.15 3.54
C LEU A 371 6.19 9.83 2.27
N GLY A 372 5.82 11.10 2.05
CA GLY A 372 6.35 11.91 0.96
C GLY A 372 5.71 11.67 -0.40
N HIS A 373 4.50 11.09 -0.43
CA HIS A 373 3.72 10.85 -1.64
C HIS A 373 4.55 10.10 -2.71
N SER A 374 4.50 10.51 -3.97
CA SER A 374 5.33 9.95 -5.04
C SER A 374 6.68 10.70 -5.23
N ASN A 375 7.10 11.50 -4.24
CA ASN A 375 8.37 12.21 -4.28
C ASN A 375 9.49 11.52 -3.50
N HIS A 376 9.16 10.75 -2.45
CA HIS A 376 10.15 10.13 -1.59
C HIS A 376 10.24 8.63 -1.85
N LEU A 377 11.45 8.11 -1.86
CA LEU A 377 11.72 6.69 -1.84
C LEU A 377 11.45 6.18 -0.42
N ALA A 378 10.41 5.35 -0.26
CA ALA A 378 10.05 4.69 0.98
C ALA A 378 9.53 3.28 0.67
N TYR A 379 10.28 2.26 1.06
CA TYR A 379 9.92 0.86 0.86
C TYR A 379 9.10 0.35 2.04
N LEU A 380 7.81 0.13 1.80
CA LEU A 380 6.80 -0.11 2.85
C LEU A 380 6.76 -1.54 3.39
N ALA A 381 7.38 -2.51 2.71
CA ALA A 381 7.40 -3.89 3.21
C ALA A 381 7.99 -4.00 4.62
N THR A 382 8.95 -3.16 4.97
CA THR A 382 9.55 -3.13 6.31
C THR A 382 8.52 -2.70 7.37
N MET A 383 7.62 -1.76 7.06
CA MET A 383 6.52 -1.33 7.93
C MET A 383 5.49 -2.46 8.10
N TRP A 384 5.12 -3.15 7.02
CA TRP A 384 4.16 -4.25 7.10
C TRP A 384 4.74 -5.47 7.84
N LYS A 385 6.03 -5.73 7.72
CA LYS A 385 6.72 -6.76 8.53
C LYS A 385 6.80 -6.38 10.01
N GLU A 386 6.91 -5.08 10.34
CA GLU A 386 6.82 -4.59 11.73
C GLU A 386 5.44 -4.90 12.33
N PHE A 387 4.35 -4.68 11.57
CA PHE A 387 3.00 -5.06 11.97
C PHE A 387 2.87 -6.57 12.26
N TYR A 388 3.41 -7.43 11.40
CA TYR A 388 3.37 -8.89 11.59
C TYR A 388 4.23 -9.42 12.76
N ARG A 389 5.04 -8.58 13.41
CA ARG A 389 5.68 -8.96 14.69
C ARG A 389 4.68 -9.06 15.83
N TYR A 390 3.57 -8.33 15.74
CA TYR A 390 2.54 -8.24 16.77
C TYR A 390 1.27 -8.98 16.40
N VAL A 391 0.92 -9.03 15.13
CA VAL A 391 -0.31 -9.65 14.62
C VAL A 391 0.02 -10.89 13.83
N SER A 392 -0.46 -12.03 14.30
CA SER A 392 -0.27 -13.31 13.60
C SER A 392 -1.06 -13.30 12.28
N PRO A 393 -0.43 -13.61 11.14
CA PRO A 393 -1.16 -13.78 9.88
C PRO A 393 -2.32 -14.77 9.97
N ALA A 394 -2.17 -15.85 10.74
CA ALA A 394 -3.20 -16.86 10.92
C ALA A 394 -4.47 -16.35 11.62
N SER A 395 -4.42 -15.19 12.27
CA SER A 395 -5.60 -14.55 12.88
C SER A 395 -6.40 -13.70 11.91
N LEU A 396 -5.92 -13.52 10.68
CA LEU A 396 -6.52 -12.66 9.67
C LEU A 396 -7.20 -13.50 8.57
N LYS A 397 -8.35 -13.04 8.11
CA LYS A 397 -9.06 -13.64 6.98
C LYS A 397 -8.58 -13.13 5.62
N GLY A 398 -7.97 -11.97 5.61
CA GLY A 398 -7.48 -11.31 4.40
C GLY A 398 -6.66 -10.07 4.67
N VAL A 399 -6.22 -9.47 3.60
CA VAL A 399 -5.51 -8.18 3.58
C VAL A 399 -6.04 -7.28 2.46
N ALA A 400 -6.10 -5.99 2.73
CA ALA A 400 -6.43 -4.94 1.77
C ALA A 400 -5.29 -3.94 1.67
N GLY A 401 -4.99 -3.45 0.47
CA GLY A 401 -3.99 -2.43 0.23
C GLY A 401 -4.62 -1.21 -0.46
N VAL A 402 -4.51 -0.02 0.14
CA VAL A 402 -4.92 1.22 -0.55
C VAL A 402 -3.94 1.49 -1.69
N ALA A 403 -4.43 1.45 -2.92
CA ALA A 403 -3.60 1.46 -4.12
C ALA A 403 -3.00 2.85 -4.40
N ASN A 404 -1.74 2.88 -4.84
CA ASN A 404 -1.12 4.02 -5.52
C ASN A 404 -0.89 3.67 -6.98
N ILE A 405 -1.97 3.58 -7.76
CA ILE A 405 -1.95 3.18 -9.17
C ILE A 405 -2.86 4.13 -9.94
N GLY A 406 -2.30 4.79 -10.94
CA GLY A 406 -3.01 5.72 -11.79
C GLY A 406 -2.61 5.64 -13.26
N ASP A 407 -2.93 6.69 -14.02
CA ASP A 407 -2.68 6.75 -15.46
C ASP A 407 -1.26 7.21 -15.84
N ASP A 408 -0.39 7.52 -14.85
CA ASP A 408 1.02 7.78 -15.10
C ASP A 408 1.68 6.64 -15.88
N THR A 409 2.67 6.97 -16.71
CA THR A 409 3.41 5.98 -17.50
C THR A 409 3.98 4.86 -16.65
N ASN A 410 4.62 5.21 -15.51
CA ASN A 410 5.18 4.25 -14.56
C ASN A 410 4.18 3.70 -13.53
N TRP A 411 2.88 3.94 -13.68
CA TRP A 411 1.77 3.49 -12.83
C TRP A 411 1.70 4.05 -11.42
N CYS A 412 2.82 4.38 -10.80
CA CYS A 412 2.89 4.70 -9.36
C CYS A 412 3.50 6.08 -9.07
N GLY A 413 3.78 6.87 -10.10
CA GLY A 413 4.34 8.22 -9.98
C GLY A 413 5.83 8.28 -9.59
N HIS A 414 6.37 7.16 -9.09
CA HIS A 414 7.79 6.97 -8.75
C HIS A 414 8.20 5.53 -9.04
N ASP A 415 9.35 5.31 -9.69
CA ASP A 415 9.77 3.94 -10.05
C ASP A 415 9.84 3.01 -8.84
N PHE A 416 10.41 3.45 -7.73
CA PHE A 416 10.46 2.63 -6.50
C PHE A 416 9.12 2.48 -5.77
N ALA A 417 8.10 3.29 -6.07
CA ALA A 417 6.76 3.07 -5.54
C ALA A 417 6.09 1.81 -6.15
N GLN A 418 6.52 1.37 -7.33
CA GLN A 418 6.14 0.07 -7.89
C GLN A 418 6.55 -1.09 -6.97
N ALA A 419 7.69 -0.96 -6.28
CA ALA A 419 8.14 -1.96 -5.31
C ALA A 419 7.15 -2.15 -4.16
N ASN A 420 6.40 -1.12 -3.77
CA ASN A 420 5.39 -1.22 -2.73
C ASN A 420 4.16 -2.01 -3.19
N TRP A 421 3.73 -1.83 -4.44
CA TRP A 421 2.68 -2.67 -5.04
C TRP A 421 3.13 -4.14 -5.13
N TYR A 422 4.33 -4.37 -5.65
CA TYR A 422 4.93 -5.71 -5.73
C TYR A 422 5.00 -6.38 -4.35
N ALA A 423 5.56 -5.68 -3.38
CA ALA A 423 5.75 -6.20 -2.02
C ALA A 423 4.43 -6.46 -1.28
N TYR A 424 3.41 -5.62 -1.50
CA TYR A 424 2.09 -5.87 -0.98
C TYR A 424 1.54 -7.22 -1.48
N GLY A 425 1.59 -7.47 -2.78
CA GLY A 425 1.14 -8.75 -3.35
C GLY A 425 1.93 -9.95 -2.81
N ARG A 426 3.26 -9.83 -2.73
CA ARG A 426 4.12 -10.91 -2.22
C ARG A 426 3.84 -11.23 -0.73
N LEU A 427 3.68 -10.21 0.11
CA LEU A 427 3.31 -10.40 1.53
C LEU A 427 1.86 -10.83 1.71
N ALA A 428 0.96 -10.44 0.83
CA ALA A 428 -0.41 -10.94 0.82
C ALA A 428 -0.47 -12.42 0.45
N TRP A 429 0.42 -12.89 -0.42
CA TRP A 429 0.58 -14.30 -0.74
C TRP A 429 1.27 -15.06 0.40
N ASN A 430 2.45 -14.60 0.83
CA ASN A 430 3.25 -15.23 1.88
C ASN A 430 3.85 -14.19 2.84
N PRO A 431 3.20 -13.92 3.99
CA PRO A 431 3.67 -12.95 4.97
C PRO A 431 4.95 -13.38 5.71
N LEU A 432 5.43 -14.61 5.51
CA LEU A 432 6.68 -15.09 6.09
C LEU A 432 7.92 -14.63 5.31
N LEU A 433 7.78 -14.25 4.05
CA LEU A 433 8.88 -13.68 3.27
C LEU A 433 9.47 -12.47 3.99
N SER A 434 10.79 -12.33 3.89
CA SER A 434 11.46 -11.14 4.39
C SER A 434 11.31 -9.96 3.42
N SER A 435 11.36 -8.75 3.95
CA SER A 435 11.35 -7.55 3.11
C SER A 435 12.57 -7.49 2.18
N GLU A 436 13.70 -8.06 2.62
CA GLU A 436 14.94 -8.13 1.85
C GLU A 436 14.81 -9.06 0.63
N GLU A 437 14.26 -10.27 0.83
CA GLU A 437 14.00 -11.20 -0.29
C GLU A 437 13.10 -10.56 -1.34
N ILE A 438 12.00 -9.94 -0.92
CA ILE A 438 11.06 -9.28 -1.83
C ILE A 438 11.71 -8.09 -2.57
N ALA A 439 12.57 -7.32 -1.90
CA ALA A 439 13.32 -6.24 -2.56
C ALA A 439 14.25 -6.79 -3.64
N LYS A 440 15.00 -7.86 -3.36
CA LYS A 440 15.88 -8.53 -4.34
C LYS A 440 15.11 -9.08 -5.54
N GLU A 441 13.97 -9.75 -5.28
CA GLU A 441 13.06 -10.23 -6.33
C GLU A 441 12.64 -9.09 -7.26
N TRP A 442 12.16 -7.98 -6.68
CA TRP A 442 11.67 -6.84 -7.46
C TRP A 442 12.79 -6.15 -8.24
N LEU A 443 13.96 -5.92 -7.63
CA LEU A 443 15.12 -5.30 -8.27
C LEU A 443 15.60 -6.13 -9.46
N ALA A 444 15.71 -7.44 -9.27
CA ALA A 444 16.17 -8.36 -10.33
C ALA A 444 15.22 -8.38 -11.53
N GLN A 445 13.91 -8.33 -11.30
CA GLN A 445 12.90 -8.31 -12.36
C GLN A 445 12.76 -6.94 -13.03
N THR A 446 12.99 -5.85 -12.28
CA THR A 446 12.70 -4.47 -12.74
C THR A 446 13.92 -3.81 -13.40
N PHE A 447 15.13 -4.11 -12.95
CA PHE A 447 16.37 -3.50 -13.45
C PHE A 447 17.33 -4.56 -14.00
N THR A 448 18.00 -5.27 -13.11
CA THR A 448 18.98 -6.31 -13.46
C THR A 448 19.20 -7.25 -12.28
N SER A 449 19.57 -8.51 -12.58
CA SER A 449 19.98 -9.48 -11.56
C SER A 449 21.49 -9.40 -11.21
N ASP A 450 22.24 -8.39 -11.71
CA ASP A 450 23.64 -8.21 -11.33
C ASP A 450 23.74 -7.88 -9.83
N PRO A 451 24.48 -8.68 -9.04
CA PRO A 451 24.63 -8.44 -7.59
C PRO A 451 25.21 -7.07 -7.26
N LYS A 452 26.03 -6.48 -8.15
CA LYS A 452 26.60 -5.13 -7.96
C LYS A 452 25.54 -4.03 -7.97
N PHE A 453 24.38 -4.27 -8.54
CA PHE A 453 23.22 -3.41 -8.48
C PHE A 453 22.27 -3.85 -7.36
N VAL A 454 21.92 -5.14 -7.31
CA VAL A 454 20.89 -5.67 -6.42
C VAL A 454 21.26 -5.48 -4.94
N GLU A 455 22.49 -5.81 -4.55
CA GLU A 455 22.91 -5.74 -3.15
C GLU A 455 22.84 -4.30 -2.55
N PRO A 456 23.50 -3.26 -3.17
CA PRO A 456 23.44 -1.92 -2.61
C PRO A 456 22.05 -1.30 -2.68
N MET A 457 21.26 -1.59 -3.74
CA MET A 457 19.91 -1.07 -3.85
C MET A 457 18.93 -1.76 -2.89
N THR A 458 19.15 -3.03 -2.56
CA THR A 458 18.41 -3.71 -1.49
C THR A 458 18.62 -2.99 -0.15
N GLN A 459 19.87 -2.63 0.17
CA GLN A 459 20.16 -1.90 1.41
C GLN A 459 19.49 -0.51 1.41
N VAL A 460 19.53 0.22 0.30
CA VAL A 460 18.81 1.51 0.17
C VAL A 460 17.31 1.32 0.42
N MET A 461 16.69 0.30 -0.18
CA MET A 461 15.27 0.02 0.04
C MET A 461 14.99 -0.32 1.50
N MET A 462 15.77 -1.19 2.11
CA MET A 462 15.59 -1.61 3.50
C MET A 462 15.71 -0.44 4.49
N ASP A 463 16.61 0.51 4.25
CA ASP A 463 16.83 1.68 5.11
C ASP A 463 15.83 2.82 4.83
N SER A 464 15.17 2.82 3.67
CA SER A 464 14.45 3.99 3.16
C SER A 464 13.25 4.41 4.02
N ARG A 465 12.45 3.47 4.51
CA ARG A 465 11.31 3.79 5.39
C ARG A 465 11.81 4.33 6.73
N GLU A 466 12.87 3.77 7.31
CA GLU A 466 13.42 4.26 8.57
C GLU A 466 14.01 5.67 8.41
N ALA A 467 14.66 5.94 7.28
CA ALA A 467 15.13 7.30 6.98
C ALA A 467 13.97 8.31 6.94
N VAL A 468 12.82 7.93 6.33
CA VAL A 468 11.61 8.78 6.32
C VAL A 468 11.09 9.01 7.73
N VAL A 469 11.01 7.98 8.57
CA VAL A 469 10.61 8.13 9.98
C VAL A 469 11.57 9.09 10.70
N ASP A 470 12.88 8.91 10.54
CA ASP A 470 13.89 9.69 11.24
C ASP A 470 13.82 11.18 10.86
N TYR A 471 13.68 11.55 9.57
CA TYR A 471 13.59 12.97 9.21
C TYR A 471 12.19 13.58 9.34
N MET A 472 11.13 12.78 9.46
CA MET A 472 9.76 13.30 9.65
C MET A 472 9.32 13.28 11.12
N MET A 473 9.23 12.08 11.70
CA MET A 473 8.56 11.85 12.99
C MET A 473 9.27 10.73 13.78
N PRO A 474 10.51 10.95 14.24
CA PRO A 474 11.25 9.97 15.01
C PRO A 474 10.65 9.74 16.40
N LEU A 475 11.06 8.66 17.04
CA LEU A 475 10.78 8.31 18.45
C LEU A 475 9.27 8.16 18.76
N GLY A 476 8.44 7.90 17.77
CA GLY A 476 6.99 7.76 17.95
C GLY A 476 6.21 9.07 17.81
N LEU A 477 6.84 10.15 17.38
CA LEU A 477 6.12 11.33 16.92
C LEU A 477 5.21 10.95 15.74
N HIS A 478 4.06 11.61 15.61
CA HIS A 478 3.09 11.32 14.56
C HIS A 478 2.20 12.53 14.27
N HIS A 479 1.64 12.55 13.05
CA HIS A 479 0.67 13.52 12.56
C HIS A 479 1.12 15.00 12.64
N ILE A 480 2.40 15.27 12.37
CA ILE A 480 2.99 16.62 12.40
C ILE A 480 3.01 17.24 11.00
N PHE A 481 1.96 17.04 10.24
CA PHE A 481 1.83 17.50 8.86
C PHE A 481 1.21 18.89 8.74
N ALA A 482 1.50 19.54 7.62
CA ALA A 482 0.76 20.70 7.18
C ALA A 482 -0.71 20.32 6.89
N TRP A 483 -1.60 21.29 7.09
CA TRP A 483 -3.04 21.09 6.96
C TRP A 483 -3.44 20.51 5.59
N SER A 484 -4.27 19.49 5.63
CA SER A 484 -5.07 18.97 4.50
C SER A 484 -4.36 18.10 3.45
N HIS A 485 -3.02 18.13 3.29
CA HIS A 485 -2.37 17.35 2.22
C HIS A 485 -1.29 16.35 2.70
N HIS A 486 -0.96 16.31 3.98
CA HIS A 486 -0.07 15.34 4.63
C HIS A 486 1.33 15.18 4.01
N TYR A 487 1.88 16.26 3.39
CA TYR A 487 3.17 16.22 2.75
C TYR A 487 4.30 16.81 3.57
N GLY A 488 4.24 18.09 3.84
CA GLY A 488 5.29 18.84 4.53
C GLY A 488 5.06 19.01 6.03
N PRO A 489 6.10 19.44 6.78
CA PRO A 489 6.00 19.68 8.22
C PRO A 489 5.28 20.98 8.52
N GLU A 490 4.36 20.94 9.47
CA GLU A 490 3.75 22.13 10.04
C GLU A 490 3.39 21.93 11.53
N PRO A 491 4.38 21.65 12.42
CA PRO A 491 4.12 21.37 13.83
C PRO A 491 3.39 22.51 14.56
N TRP A 492 3.40 23.70 13.98
CA TRP A 492 2.67 24.89 14.49
C TRP A 492 1.29 25.07 13.88
N CYS A 493 0.79 24.13 13.08
CA CYS A 493 -0.46 24.28 12.36
C CYS A 493 -1.64 24.50 13.32
N GLU A 494 -2.35 25.60 13.11
CA GLU A 494 -3.59 25.94 13.80
C GLU A 494 -4.61 26.42 12.78
N VAL A 495 -5.79 25.82 12.78
CA VAL A 495 -6.90 26.17 11.89
C VAL A 495 -8.13 26.46 12.74
N SER A 496 -8.65 27.68 12.63
CA SER A 496 -9.83 28.10 13.39
C SER A 496 -11.03 27.22 13.07
N GLY A 497 -11.67 26.66 14.10
CA GLY A 497 -12.83 25.79 13.97
C GLY A 497 -12.52 24.33 13.60
N ALA A 498 -11.25 23.99 13.38
CA ALA A 498 -10.86 22.60 13.18
C ALA A 498 -10.99 21.81 14.50
N ARG A 499 -11.25 20.52 14.37
CA ARG A 499 -11.22 19.60 15.52
C ARG A 499 -9.78 19.49 16.03
N ALA A 500 -9.62 19.36 17.34
CA ALA A 500 -8.30 19.25 17.96
C ALA A 500 -7.47 18.09 17.38
N ASP A 501 -8.10 16.94 17.19
CA ASP A 501 -7.46 15.71 16.65
C ASP A 501 -7.15 15.76 15.14
N TRP A 502 -7.32 16.90 14.49
CA TRP A 502 -6.83 17.21 13.15
C TRP A 502 -5.56 18.06 13.16
N LEU A 503 -5.17 18.56 14.34
CA LEU A 503 -4.08 19.51 14.48
C LEU A 503 -2.82 18.84 15.06
N PRO A 504 -1.61 19.17 14.56
CA PRO A 504 -0.36 18.62 15.06
C PRO A 504 -0.13 18.81 16.56
N SER A 505 -0.55 19.96 17.12
CA SER A 505 -0.40 20.29 18.55
C SER A 505 -1.11 19.28 19.46
N TYR A 506 -2.21 18.69 19.01
CA TYR A 506 -2.90 17.62 19.72
C TYR A 506 -2.02 16.36 19.86
N TYR A 507 -1.23 16.04 18.86
CA TYR A 507 -0.41 14.83 18.82
C TYR A 507 0.94 15.00 19.51
N HIS A 508 1.67 16.08 19.22
CA HIS A 508 3.00 16.26 19.77
C HIS A 508 2.99 16.83 21.19
N GLN A 509 1.95 17.55 21.61
CA GLN A 509 1.77 18.15 22.96
C GLN A 509 3.02 18.85 23.52
N ALA A 510 3.84 19.45 22.66
CA ALA A 510 5.08 20.10 23.07
C ALA A 510 4.80 21.23 24.06
N ASP A 511 5.46 21.22 25.20
CA ASP A 511 5.42 22.24 26.22
C ASP A 511 6.82 22.48 26.85
N LYS A 512 6.88 23.33 27.88
CA LYS A 512 8.16 23.63 28.59
C LYS A 512 8.76 22.41 29.28
N LYS A 513 7.98 21.37 29.55
CA LYS A 513 8.44 20.16 30.23
C LYS A 513 8.94 19.14 29.24
N GLY A 514 8.23 18.93 28.12
CA GLY A 514 8.53 17.81 27.27
C GLY A 514 7.74 17.78 25.95
N LEU A 515 7.71 16.59 25.39
CA LEU A 515 7.16 16.26 24.08
C LEU A 515 6.48 14.88 24.11
N GLY A 516 5.45 14.70 23.29
CA GLY A 516 4.76 13.41 23.11
C GLY A 516 3.41 13.35 23.81
N PHE A 517 2.59 12.36 23.44
CA PHE A 517 1.23 12.17 23.96
C PHE A 517 1.25 11.13 25.10
N ASP A 518 0.81 11.50 26.29
CA ASP A 518 0.65 10.54 27.39
C ASP A 518 -0.57 9.65 27.17
N ARG A 519 -0.33 8.46 26.65
CA ARG A 519 -1.30 7.37 26.46
C ARG A 519 -1.10 6.22 27.45
N SER A 520 -0.23 6.42 28.44
CA SER A 520 -0.06 5.52 29.58
C SER A 520 -1.29 5.55 30.50
N ARG A 521 -1.28 4.73 31.54
CA ARG A 521 -2.35 4.73 32.56
C ARG A 521 -2.50 6.06 33.30
N SER A 522 -1.48 6.89 33.32
CA SER A 522 -1.54 8.23 33.92
C SER A 522 -2.16 9.27 32.99
N GLY A 523 -2.20 9.01 31.69
CA GLY A 523 -2.77 9.88 30.67
C GLY A 523 -4.13 9.41 30.15
N SER A 524 -4.24 9.17 28.84
CA SER A 524 -5.52 8.73 28.23
C SER A 524 -5.85 7.25 28.48
N ASP A 525 -4.89 6.48 28.99
CA ASP A 525 -5.01 5.03 29.22
C ASP A 525 -5.30 4.22 27.95
N ALA A 526 -4.83 4.67 26.79
CA ALA A 526 -4.95 3.89 25.55
C ALA A 526 -4.15 2.56 25.62
N VAL A 527 -3.10 2.51 26.45
CA VAL A 527 -2.32 1.29 26.66
C VAL A 527 -3.16 0.12 27.18
N SER A 528 -4.26 0.37 27.93
CA SER A 528 -5.15 -0.67 28.46
C SER A 528 -5.90 -1.43 27.36
N GLN A 529 -5.89 -0.97 26.14
CA GLN A 529 -6.51 -1.65 24.99
C GLN A 529 -5.65 -2.78 24.43
N TYR A 530 -4.36 -2.85 24.81
CA TYR A 530 -3.43 -3.91 24.38
C TYR A 530 -3.48 -5.14 25.30
N PRO A 531 -2.94 -6.29 24.87
CA PRO A 531 -2.78 -7.46 25.74
C PRO A 531 -1.90 -7.14 26.96
N ASP A 532 -2.17 -7.79 28.09
CA ASP A 532 -1.49 -7.49 29.38
C ASP A 532 0.06 -7.48 29.29
N SER A 533 0.63 -8.38 28.48
CA SER A 533 2.09 -8.42 28.25
C SER A 533 2.63 -7.15 27.61
N LEU A 534 1.88 -6.54 26.69
CA LEU A 534 2.24 -5.29 26.03
C LEU A 534 1.84 -4.08 26.87
N VAL A 535 0.76 -4.15 27.64
CA VAL A 535 0.41 -3.08 28.62
C VAL A 535 1.58 -2.85 29.56
N HIS A 536 2.20 -3.91 30.09
CA HIS A 536 3.36 -3.78 30.97
C HIS A 536 4.54 -3.03 30.28
N VAL A 537 4.78 -3.33 29.03
CA VAL A 537 5.88 -2.73 28.25
C VAL A 537 5.56 -1.27 27.86
N PHE A 538 4.40 -1.04 27.24
CA PHE A 538 4.06 0.28 26.70
C PHE A 538 3.70 1.30 27.78
N ASN A 539 3.27 0.85 28.97
CA ASN A 539 2.97 1.73 30.12
C ASN A 539 4.22 2.18 30.87
N SER A 540 5.35 1.50 30.70
CA SER A 540 6.61 1.86 31.37
C SER A 540 7.48 2.73 30.46
N LEU A 541 7.88 3.89 30.96
CA LEU A 541 8.77 4.78 30.22
C LEU A 541 10.12 4.11 29.90
N GLU A 542 10.64 3.26 30.80
CA GLU A 542 11.92 2.57 30.65
C GLU A 542 11.84 1.35 29.71
N LEU A 543 10.70 0.64 29.70
CA LEU A 543 10.52 -0.57 28.91
C LEU A 543 9.98 -0.28 27.52
N CYS A 544 9.31 0.84 27.34
CA CYS A 544 8.73 1.23 26.05
C CYS A 544 9.81 1.21 24.96
N PRO A 545 9.56 0.57 23.81
CA PRO A 545 10.45 0.68 22.66
C PRO A 545 10.58 2.15 22.25
N GLU A 546 11.82 2.59 22.01
CA GLU A 546 12.09 4.01 21.70
C GLU A 546 11.36 4.48 20.44
N GLU A 547 11.12 3.58 19.49
CA GLU A 547 10.34 3.85 18.27
C GLU A 547 8.87 4.21 18.55
N PHE A 548 8.34 3.92 19.75
CA PHE A 548 6.97 4.26 20.18
C PHE A 548 6.96 5.19 21.40
N LEU A 549 8.09 5.70 21.83
CA LEU A 549 8.24 6.43 23.09
C LEU A 549 7.28 7.63 23.17
N LEU A 550 7.34 8.53 22.20
CA LEU A 550 6.51 9.75 22.15
C LEU A 550 5.06 9.49 21.69
N TRP A 551 4.78 8.27 21.23
CA TRP A 551 3.42 7.81 21.00
C TRP A 551 2.68 7.54 22.31
N PHE A 552 3.37 6.89 23.28
CA PHE A 552 2.75 6.47 24.54
C PHE A 552 3.04 7.37 25.71
N HIS A 553 4.08 8.22 25.66
CA HIS A 553 4.51 9.03 26.78
C HIS A 553 4.75 10.49 26.41
N HIS A 554 4.40 11.38 27.35
CA HIS A 554 4.90 12.75 27.35
C HIS A 554 6.23 12.78 28.14
N VAL A 555 7.33 13.03 27.45
CA VAL A 555 8.69 12.80 27.97
C VAL A 555 9.41 14.13 28.18
N ASP A 556 10.04 14.29 29.37
CA ASP A 556 10.84 15.49 29.70
C ASP A 556 12.00 15.67 28.73
N TRP A 557 12.28 16.92 28.35
CA TRP A 557 13.38 17.25 27.42
C TRP A 557 14.76 16.75 27.87
N ASN A 558 14.99 16.67 29.19
CA ASN A 558 16.25 16.22 29.78
C ASN A 558 16.24 14.73 30.15
N HIS A 559 15.13 14.01 29.88
CA HIS A 559 15.07 12.58 30.15
C HIS A 559 16.17 11.83 29.39
N SER A 560 16.95 11.02 30.10
CA SER A 560 18.03 10.22 29.50
C SER A 560 17.46 8.96 28.86
N LEU A 561 17.70 8.79 27.55
CA LEU A 561 17.31 7.60 26.79
C LEU A 561 18.36 6.49 26.89
N LYS A 562 18.09 5.32 26.29
CA LYS A 562 19.00 4.16 26.29
C LYS A 562 20.38 4.46 25.70
N SER A 563 20.47 5.42 24.79
CA SER A 563 21.73 5.93 24.24
C SER A 563 22.58 6.72 25.24
N GLY A 564 22.02 7.08 26.39
CA GLY A 564 22.62 8.00 27.36
C GLY A 564 22.48 9.49 27.02
N ARG A 565 21.81 9.81 25.90
CA ARG A 565 21.51 11.18 25.48
C ARG A 565 20.20 11.66 26.09
N THR A 566 20.04 12.98 26.20
CA THR A 566 18.72 13.56 26.53
C THR A 566 17.72 13.32 25.40
N LEU A 567 16.42 13.41 25.69
CA LEU A 567 15.38 13.35 24.64
C LEU A 567 15.66 14.38 23.54
N TRP A 568 16.03 15.62 23.91
CA TRP A 568 16.35 16.67 22.95
C TRP A 568 17.52 16.30 22.04
N ASP A 569 18.62 15.84 22.62
CA ASP A 569 19.79 15.47 21.84
C ASP A 569 19.49 14.29 20.91
N GLU A 570 18.81 13.26 21.41
CA GLU A 570 18.44 12.10 20.59
C GLU A 570 17.51 12.49 19.45
N LEU A 571 16.53 13.36 19.71
CA LEU A 571 15.64 13.89 18.69
C LEU A 571 16.44 14.61 17.59
N CYS A 572 17.38 15.48 17.97
CA CYS A 572 18.24 16.19 17.03
C CYS A 572 19.09 15.23 16.18
N TYR A 573 19.68 14.20 16.79
CA TYR A 573 20.47 13.19 16.08
C TYR A 573 19.63 12.34 15.14
N LYS A 574 18.40 11.96 15.53
CA LYS A 574 17.49 11.21 14.68
C LYS A 574 17.12 11.99 13.41
N TYR A 575 16.74 13.26 13.55
CA TYR A 575 16.48 14.13 12.41
C TYR A 575 17.69 14.26 11.48
N GLN A 576 18.89 14.45 12.05
CA GLN A 576 20.12 14.53 11.26
C GLN A 576 20.45 13.21 10.56
N GLN A 577 20.27 12.07 11.25
CA GLN A 577 20.47 10.73 10.68
C GLN A 577 19.58 10.50 9.46
N GLY A 578 18.31 10.91 9.53
CA GLY A 578 17.40 10.82 8.39
C GLY A 578 17.89 11.62 7.18
N VAL A 579 18.35 12.86 7.40
CA VAL A 579 18.95 13.71 6.35
C VAL A 579 20.17 13.03 5.73
N ASP A 580 21.08 12.54 6.56
CA ASP A 580 22.34 11.92 6.10
C ASP A 580 22.08 10.64 5.31
N LYS A 581 21.08 9.85 5.72
CA LYS A 581 20.68 8.63 5.00
C LYS A 581 20.15 8.93 3.59
N VAL A 582 19.36 9.96 3.40
CA VAL A 582 18.90 10.33 2.06
C VAL A 582 20.06 10.77 1.16
N ARG A 583 21.02 11.50 1.71
CA ARG A 583 22.25 11.87 0.99
C ARG A 583 23.11 10.66 0.64
N GLU A 584 23.13 9.63 1.50
CA GLU A 584 23.76 8.34 1.20
C GLU A 584 23.05 7.65 0.03
N PHE A 585 21.71 7.63 0.00
CA PHE A 585 20.93 7.08 -1.11
C PHE A 585 21.28 7.75 -2.43
N GLN A 586 21.42 9.08 -2.47
CA GLN A 586 21.87 9.80 -3.65
C GLN A 586 23.24 9.32 -4.15
N LYS A 587 24.20 9.11 -3.21
CA LYS A 587 25.55 8.64 -3.55
C LYS A 587 25.51 7.21 -4.11
N VAL A 588 24.72 6.31 -3.49
CA VAL A 588 24.55 4.95 -3.97
C VAL A 588 23.89 4.96 -5.34
N TRP A 589 22.79 5.71 -5.52
CA TRP A 589 22.09 5.78 -6.82
C TRP A 589 23.00 6.26 -7.95
N ASN A 590 23.82 7.27 -7.70
CA ASN A 590 24.79 7.75 -8.70
C ASN A 590 25.77 6.69 -9.16
N GLN A 591 26.12 5.71 -8.30
CA GLN A 591 26.95 4.58 -8.67
C GLN A 591 26.21 3.53 -9.53
N MET A 592 24.87 3.55 -9.45
CA MET A 592 24.01 2.61 -10.20
C MET A 592 23.81 3.00 -11.66
N LYS A 593 24.26 4.17 -12.11
CA LYS A 593 24.11 4.66 -13.49
C LYS A 593 24.47 3.64 -14.58
N PRO A 594 25.53 2.79 -14.47
CA PRO A 594 25.87 1.80 -15.50
C PRO A 594 24.84 0.68 -15.67
N TYR A 595 23.90 0.51 -14.73
CA TYR A 595 22.95 -0.61 -14.67
C TYR A 595 21.52 -0.20 -15.03
N VAL A 596 21.28 1.11 -15.20
CA VAL A 596 19.93 1.65 -15.41
C VAL A 596 19.92 2.48 -16.69
N ASP A 597 18.83 2.43 -17.44
CA ASP A 597 18.63 3.34 -18.57
C ASP A 597 18.60 4.81 -18.11
N GLU A 598 18.95 5.71 -19.02
CA GLU A 598 19.14 7.13 -18.71
C GLU A 598 17.84 7.77 -18.20
N GLU A 599 16.68 7.40 -18.76
CA GLU A 599 15.39 8.02 -18.42
C GLU A 599 14.99 7.73 -16.98
N ARG A 600 14.97 6.44 -16.59
CA ARG A 600 14.66 6.05 -15.18
C ARG A 600 15.76 6.52 -14.22
N PHE A 601 17.04 6.49 -14.67
CA PHE A 601 18.12 6.99 -13.81
C PHE A 601 17.89 8.46 -13.44
N GLN A 602 17.55 9.34 -14.39
CA GLN A 602 17.30 10.74 -14.14
C GLN A 602 16.01 10.98 -13.35
N ALA A 603 14.95 10.20 -13.63
CA ALA A 603 13.69 10.31 -12.89
C ALA A 603 13.88 10.03 -11.39
N VAL A 604 14.59 8.96 -11.04
CA VAL A 604 14.88 8.61 -9.64
C VAL A 604 15.85 9.60 -9.00
N ALA A 605 16.92 10.02 -9.71
CA ALA A 605 17.86 11.01 -9.20
C ALA A 605 17.14 12.31 -8.81
N LYS A 606 16.23 12.82 -9.68
CA LYS A 606 15.41 13.99 -9.39
C LYS A 606 14.54 13.80 -8.13
N ARG A 607 13.96 12.62 -7.93
CA ARG A 607 13.14 12.32 -6.74
C ARG A 607 14.00 12.29 -5.48
N LEU A 608 15.19 11.71 -5.54
CA LEU A 608 16.13 11.73 -4.41
C LEU A 608 16.63 13.14 -4.07
N ASP A 609 16.78 14.02 -5.06
CA ASP A 609 17.11 15.43 -4.83
C ASP A 609 15.97 16.15 -4.10
N ILE A 610 14.72 15.90 -4.48
CA ILE A 610 13.54 16.41 -3.77
C ILE A 610 13.53 15.91 -2.34
N GLN A 611 13.69 14.59 -2.14
CA GLN A 611 13.68 13.97 -0.82
C GLN A 611 14.79 14.50 0.09
N ALA A 612 15.99 14.73 -0.44
CA ALA A 612 17.11 15.30 0.33
C ALA A 612 16.82 16.73 0.81
N ASN A 613 16.22 17.56 -0.05
CA ASN A 613 15.80 18.90 0.34
C ASN A 613 14.65 18.87 1.35
N ASP A 614 13.67 18.00 1.16
CA ASP A 614 12.54 17.85 2.06
C ASP A 614 12.96 17.31 3.44
N ALA A 615 13.94 16.39 3.50
CA ALA A 615 14.48 15.89 4.76
C ALA A 615 15.09 17.03 5.60
N VAL A 616 15.83 17.96 4.97
CA VAL A 616 16.36 19.17 5.65
C VAL A 616 15.21 20.07 6.09
N TRP A 617 14.22 20.28 5.25
CA TRP A 617 13.04 21.07 5.61
C TRP A 617 12.28 20.51 6.81
N TRP A 618 12.02 19.21 6.83
CA TRP A 618 11.40 18.53 7.97
C TRP A 618 12.22 18.70 9.26
N LYS A 619 13.53 18.41 9.19
CA LYS A 619 14.46 18.60 10.32
C LYS A 619 14.38 20.02 10.87
N ASP A 620 14.56 21.02 10.00
CA ASP A 620 14.62 22.41 10.42
C ASP A 620 13.28 22.89 10.99
N ALA A 621 12.16 22.51 10.36
CA ALA A 621 10.82 22.90 10.80
C ALA A 621 10.50 22.36 12.21
N CYS A 622 10.70 21.06 12.40
CA CYS A 622 10.38 20.42 13.67
C CYS A 622 11.33 20.88 14.78
N LEU A 623 12.66 20.86 14.54
CA LEU A 623 13.62 21.23 15.57
C LEU A 623 13.56 22.72 15.94
N GLU A 624 13.44 23.65 14.97
CA GLU A 624 13.28 25.08 15.26
C GLU A 624 11.99 25.36 16.03
N TYR A 625 10.92 24.63 15.75
CA TYR A 625 9.66 24.77 16.49
C TYR A 625 9.78 24.22 17.92
N PHE A 626 10.23 22.98 18.10
CA PHE A 626 10.37 22.36 19.42
C PHE A 626 11.39 23.07 20.30
N ARG A 627 12.43 23.68 19.69
CA ARG A 627 13.39 24.52 20.43
C ARG A 627 12.75 25.74 21.07
N THR A 628 11.61 26.24 20.57
CA THR A 628 10.88 27.34 21.24
C THR A 628 10.30 26.92 22.58
N TYR A 629 10.21 25.64 22.87
CA TYR A 629 9.77 25.07 24.15
C TYR A 629 10.94 24.57 25.00
N SER A 630 11.85 23.80 24.42
CA SER A 630 13.00 23.21 25.14
C SER A 630 14.04 24.24 25.53
N HIS A 631 14.23 25.30 24.76
CA HIS A 631 15.29 26.30 24.86
C HIS A 631 16.72 25.71 24.88
N MET A 632 16.88 24.45 24.46
CA MET A 632 18.17 23.75 24.44
C MET A 632 18.99 24.09 23.19
N LYS A 633 20.30 23.89 23.28
CA LYS A 633 21.20 24.06 22.13
C LYS A 633 21.20 22.80 21.28
N TYR A 634 21.55 22.95 20.01
CA TYR A 634 21.85 21.81 19.16
C TYR A 634 23.12 21.10 19.64
N PRO A 635 23.12 19.76 19.72
CA PRO A 635 24.32 19.01 20.07
C PRO A 635 25.35 19.07 18.94
N GLU A 636 26.62 18.78 19.29
CA GLU A 636 27.74 18.72 18.35
C GLU A 636 27.44 17.66 17.27
N GLY A 637 27.78 17.95 16.00
CA GLY A 637 27.55 17.04 14.86
C GLY A 637 26.19 17.13 14.23
N VAL A 638 25.25 17.90 14.78
CA VAL A 638 23.99 18.23 14.12
C VAL A 638 24.15 19.53 13.34
N GLU A 639 23.79 19.48 12.06
CA GLU A 639 23.88 20.65 11.17
C GLU A 639 22.97 21.78 11.66
N ALA A 640 23.51 23.01 11.61
CA ALA A 640 22.70 24.20 11.89
C ALA A 640 21.53 24.30 10.92
N PRO A 641 20.37 24.83 11.37
CA PRO A 641 19.21 25.01 10.49
C PRO A 641 19.54 25.92 9.29
N VAL A 642 19.18 25.47 8.11
CA VAL A 642 19.26 26.26 6.86
C VAL A 642 18.17 27.32 6.84
N PHE A 643 16.98 26.97 7.36
CA PHE A 643 15.80 27.82 7.38
C PHE A 643 15.48 28.29 8.81
N LYS A 644 15.09 29.55 8.94
CA LYS A 644 14.59 30.09 10.21
C LYS A 644 13.09 29.80 10.37
N LEU A 645 12.64 29.57 11.58
CA LEU A 645 11.22 29.28 11.87
C LEU A 645 10.24 30.29 11.22
N LYS A 646 10.57 31.58 11.24
CA LYS A 646 9.73 32.62 10.60
C LYS A 646 9.64 32.52 9.06
N GLU A 647 10.62 31.89 8.42
CA GLU A 647 10.67 31.65 6.97
C GLU A 647 9.84 30.40 6.67
N LEU A 648 10.03 29.35 7.47
CA LEU A 648 9.29 28.10 7.38
C LEU A 648 7.76 28.31 7.55
N LYS A 649 7.35 29.15 8.50
CA LYS A 649 5.93 29.50 8.71
C LYS A 649 5.28 30.27 7.54
N LYS A 650 6.03 30.68 6.53
CA LYS A 650 5.51 31.34 5.32
C LYS A 650 5.34 30.40 4.14
N VAL A 651 5.87 29.20 4.23
CA VAL A 651 5.69 28.17 3.20
C VAL A 651 4.20 27.83 3.15
N LYS A 652 3.58 28.01 1.99
CA LYS A 652 2.20 27.60 1.76
C LYS A 652 2.24 26.49 0.73
N LEU A 653 1.72 25.34 1.12
CA LEU A 653 1.51 24.24 0.19
C LEU A 653 0.11 24.38 -0.42
N PRO A 654 -0.12 24.01 -1.67
CA PRO A 654 -1.45 24.00 -2.24
C PRO A 654 -2.33 23.02 -1.50
N ILE A 655 -3.56 23.42 -1.21
CA ILE A 655 -4.57 22.54 -0.64
C ILE A 655 -5.09 21.67 -1.77
N SER A 656 -4.52 20.47 -1.95
CA SER A 656 -5.01 19.46 -2.88
C SER A 656 -4.82 18.09 -2.30
N ASN A 657 -5.90 17.34 -2.21
CA ASN A 657 -5.87 15.93 -1.82
C ASN A 657 -5.50 15.00 -2.99
N TYR A 658 -5.37 15.56 -4.20
CA TYR A 658 -5.28 14.84 -5.47
C TYR A 658 -3.99 15.10 -6.23
N GLU A 659 -3.18 16.07 -5.81
CA GLU A 659 -1.94 16.43 -6.48
C GLU A 659 -0.76 16.36 -5.50
N CYS A 660 0.34 15.79 -5.97
CA CYS A 660 1.60 15.83 -5.24
C CYS A 660 2.13 17.28 -5.27
N PRO A 661 2.46 17.91 -4.13
CA PRO A 661 3.09 19.22 -4.12
C PRO A 661 4.37 19.20 -4.95
N SER A 662 4.56 20.21 -5.82
CA SER A 662 5.79 20.29 -6.60
C SER A 662 6.96 20.73 -5.73
N ALA A 663 8.14 20.19 -6.00
CA ALA A 663 9.40 20.58 -5.33
C ALA A 663 9.78 22.06 -5.44
N ASP A 664 9.11 22.81 -6.33
CA ASP A 664 9.41 24.23 -6.58
C ASP A 664 8.81 25.17 -5.52
N MET A 665 8.07 24.63 -4.54
CA MET A 665 7.41 25.42 -3.50
C MET A 665 8.31 25.78 -2.31
N LEU A 666 9.40 25.06 -2.13
CA LEU A 666 10.38 25.40 -1.11
C LEU A 666 11.25 26.58 -1.56
N PRO A 667 11.55 27.53 -0.67
CA PRO A 667 12.52 28.56 -0.98
C PRO A 667 13.88 27.89 -1.20
N ARG A 668 14.26 27.67 -2.47
CA ARG A 668 15.58 27.17 -2.84
C ARG A 668 16.61 28.20 -2.40
N LYS A 669 17.35 27.94 -1.35
CA LYS A 669 18.67 28.56 -1.17
C LYS A 669 19.62 27.73 -2.00
N ASN A 670 20.24 28.38 -3.01
CA ASN A 670 21.29 27.77 -3.81
C ASN A 670 22.26 27.03 -2.88
N SER A 671 22.24 25.71 -2.95
CA SER A 671 23.26 24.89 -2.36
C SER A 671 24.50 25.01 -3.24
N SER A 672 25.30 26.03 -3.03
CA SER A 672 26.70 25.97 -3.45
C SER A 672 27.38 24.94 -2.56
N LEU A 673 27.29 23.69 -2.92
CA LEU A 673 28.21 22.65 -2.52
C LEU A 673 29.24 22.55 -3.63
N GLU A 674 30.31 23.37 -3.56
CA GLU A 674 31.60 23.02 -4.10
C GLU A 674 32.32 22.00 -3.21
#